data_80a134d484c93baec5d6fcebb2953346
#
_entry.id   80a134d484c93baec5d6fcebb2953346
#
_cell.length_a   1.000
_cell.length_b   1.000
_cell.length_c   1.000
_cell.angle_alpha   90.00
_cell.angle_beta   90.00
_cell.angle_gamma   90.00
#
_symmetry.space_group_name_H-M   'P 1'
#
loop_
_entity.id
_entity.type
_entity.pdbx_description
1 polymer ?
#
loop_
_entity_poly.entity_id
_entity_poly.type
_entity_poly.pdbx_seq_one_letter_code
_entity_poly.pdbx_strand_id
1 'polypeptide(L)'
;MKMNEKRTPGFIVRLLMLLMICCSAAAGAMAQTVVSGKITDKSTSDPLPGATVSITPNGGKTRLGVSDMDGKYRIDNLAAGQYRIKVSYMGYKTYEKSVSLGSSDNKVMNISLTEDATMLENLSVEGRATRAQQAGDTLSYNASAFKVLDGSTAEELLAKMPGIVVEGGEVQAQGESVRKVMVDGKEFFDGDVNLALKNLPADIIASIEVFDKKSDQAEFTGFDDGEEIKTINIVTKSGYKEGVFGKVYGGYGTDNRYNAGGNINIFDESQRLSILGMSNNVNQQNFSQEDLSGVMSAQSSKRGGRRGGGRRGSTDNFMVGSLGGVTKTNGIGLNYVNEWNDKLKLTSSYFFNQSSNDYQEKLQREYFESALPGMSYMQDSESDMTNWNHRVNMNLEYKIDADNTLQLRPKFSYQSSNTLSSYLGENLLYGEQQSSIGSSSESDVKSYSAGLNATYRHRFNKQGRTLSLSVNGQVTDKRSDTYTDYKESKTEDGTTTATEYSQRKDNDEKQTSLRTNLMYTEPIVDNVQLSANYKFSYSNSDADKKTFESDGMTDLGEQLIDQMSSVYQTDYLTHAAGLGLRWNLDRWRFTLGADFQWASLDGEQSYSVADNISHNYFSVLPSAMIRYSLNRNNSFMLRYRSSSTSPTLQQLQSVVDNTNPLFLSTGNPLLDQQINHTLNLRYTLTTMSGQTFIAMLGATLRNGYVADSTFVATEDITLPGGIEMDKGAQLTRPVNLDGYYSLQAMLTYGFPLDLIRSNVNLSLAGNYASVPTIFNGVKSNTRELTFVPKVVIGSNISDKLDFTLSYSASINKALSSVADLNTSNYVTHIAQARVGWTFWAGLTLRSTLTYTGYSGLSADTEDYFLWNASLGKKFLKNNAAEIRLDVYDILGQSQSFRQSVGSNYYDYLTANVLQPYAMVSFVYTIR
;
A
#
# COMPACT_ATOMS: atom_id res chain seq x y z
N MET A 1 -7.31 38.60 -38.40
CA MET A 1 -6.47 37.74 -39.26
C MET A 1 -6.56 36.33 -38.68
N LYS A 2 -7.20 35.42 -39.40
CA LYS A 2 -7.50 34.05 -38.95
C LYS A 2 -6.23 33.23 -38.90
N MET A 3 -6.01 32.45 -37.82
CA MET A 3 -5.34 31.15 -37.94
C MET A 3 -5.95 30.15 -36.95
N ASN A 4 -6.62 29.18 -37.56
CA ASN A 4 -7.07 27.93 -36.99
C ASN A 4 -5.86 27.09 -36.65
N GLU A 5 -5.75 26.57 -35.44
CA GLU A 5 -5.00 25.36 -35.15
C GLU A 5 -5.89 24.30 -34.48
N LYS A 6 -6.45 23.46 -35.37
CA LYS A 6 -6.89 22.12 -35.02
C LYS A 6 -5.63 21.28 -34.81
N ARG A 7 -5.32 20.86 -33.60
CA ARG A 7 -4.38 19.76 -33.33
C ARG A 7 -5.14 18.56 -32.77
N THR A 8 -5.19 17.61 -33.62
CA THR A 8 -5.76 16.28 -33.67
C THR A 8 -5.24 15.30 -32.61
N PRO A 9 -6.08 14.31 -32.22
CA PRO A 9 -5.70 13.21 -31.30
C PRO A 9 -4.92 12.08 -32.01
N GLY A 10 -4.06 12.43 -33.00
CA GLY A 10 -3.38 11.42 -33.82
C GLY A 10 -2.23 10.66 -33.15
N PHE A 11 -1.71 11.14 -32.02
CA PHE A 11 -0.54 10.51 -31.40
C PHE A 11 -0.94 9.28 -30.54
N ILE A 12 -2.03 9.37 -29.80
CA ILE A 12 -2.52 8.27 -28.94
C ILE A 12 -3.04 7.10 -29.79
N VAL A 13 -3.71 7.42 -30.90
CA VAL A 13 -4.19 6.40 -31.85
C VAL A 13 -3.02 5.70 -32.57
N ARG A 14 -1.96 6.44 -32.90
CA ARG A 14 -0.74 5.83 -33.47
C ARG A 14 0.06 5.01 -32.49
N LEU A 15 0.10 5.40 -31.21
CA LEU A 15 0.74 4.63 -30.16
C LEU A 15 -0.03 3.34 -29.85
N LEU A 16 -1.36 3.40 -29.83
CA LEU A 16 -2.22 2.22 -29.68
C LEU A 16 -2.16 1.28 -30.88
N MET A 17 -2.05 1.81 -32.11
CA MET A 17 -1.83 0.97 -33.30
C MET A 17 -0.43 0.35 -33.31
N LEU A 18 0.61 1.04 -32.87
CA LEU A 18 1.95 0.45 -32.75
C LEU A 18 1.99 -0.67 -31.68
N LEU A 19 1.29 -0.50 -30.58
CA LEU A 19 1.14 -1.55 -29.55
C LEU A 19 0.36 -2.76 -30.09
N MET A 20 -0.70 -2.54 -30.87
CA MET A 20 -1.43 -3.63 -31.54
C MET A 20 -0.58 -4.35 -32.58
N ILE A 21 0.26 -3.67 -33.30
CA ILE A 21 1.15 -4.28 -34.31
C ILE A 21 2.27 -5.07 -33.64
N CYS A 22 2.80 -4.62 -32.50
CA CYS A 22 3.76 -5.41 -31.72
C CYS A 22 3.14 -6.67 -31.09
N CYS A 23 1.87 -6.63 -30.71
CA CYS A 23 1.15 -7.82 -30.21
C CYS A 23 0.77 -8.81 -31.33
N SER A 24 0.59 -8.36 -32.58
CA SER A 24 0.22 -9.24 -33.70
C SER A 24 1.40 -9.99 -34.33
N ALA A 25 2.63 -9.55 -34.08
CA ALA A 25 3.85 -10.24 -34.59
C ALA A 25 4.26 -11.50 -33.80
N ALA A 26 3.61 -11.79 -32.66
CA ALA A 26 3.93 -12.96 -31.82
C ALA A 26 2.99 -14.19 -32.02
N ALA A 27 2.03 -14.13 -32.94
CA ALA A 27 1.07 -15.21 -33.18
C ALA A 27 1.43 -16.07 -34.38
N GLY A 28 2.65 -16.56 -34.43
CA GLY A 28 3.00 -17.74 -35.24
C GLY A 28 2.54 -18.98 -34.49
N ALA A 29 1.31 -19.42 -34.67
CA ALA A 29 0.82 -20.71 -34.15
C ALA A 29 1.52 -21.87 -34.85
N MET A 30 2.64 -22.31 -34.30
CA MET A 30 3.19 -23.61 -34.64
C MET A 30 2.29 -24.67 -33.97
N ALA A 31 1.69 -25.54 -34.76
CA ALA A 31 1.00 -26.71 -34.28
C ALA A 31 1.99 -27.57 -33.44
N GLN A 32 1.74 -27.66 -32.16
CA GLN A 32 2.67 -28.29 -31.19
C GLN A 32 2.07 -29.62 -30.72
N THR A 33 2.89 -30.66 -30.74
CA THR A 33 2.53 -31.96 -30.20
C THR A 33 2.59 -31.96 -28.69
N VAL A 34 1.56 -32.47 -28.04
CA VAL A 34 1.41 -32.47 -26.58
C VAL A 34 1.20 -33.91 -26.09
N VAL A 35 1.90 -34.28 -25.00
CA VAL A 35 1.62 -35.49 -24.24
C VAL A 35 1.06 -35.13 -22.90
N SER A 36 -0.10 -35.65 -22.53
CA SER A 36 -0.79 -35.40 -21.27
C SER A 36 -1.41 -36.68 -20.71
N GLY A 37 -1.81 -36.67 -19.45
CA GLY A 37 -2.49 -37.81 -18.83
C GLY A 37 -2.57 -37.69 -17.32
N LYS A 38 -3.03 -38.75 -16.67
CA LYS A 38 -3.13 -38.84 -15.21
C LYS A 38 -2.25 -39.99 -14.70
N ILE A 39 -1.55 -39.73 -13.58
CA ILE A 39 -0.74 -40.72 -12.88
C ILE A 39 -1.48 -41.08 -11.60
N THR A 40 -1.68 -42.40 -11.40
CA THR A 40 -2.43 -42.93 -10.26
C THR A 40 -1.68 -44.10 -9.63
N ASP A 41 -1.98 -44.38 -8.38
CA ASP A 41 -1.63 -45.63 -7.74
C ASP A 41 -2.41 -46.77 -8.39
N LYS A 42 -1.77 -47.92 -8.61
CA LYS A 42 -2.39 -49.06 -9.29
C LYS A 42 -3.37 -49.81 -8.36
N SER A 43 -3.16 -49.78 -7.06
CA SER A 43 -3.97 -50.51 -6.08
C SER A 43 -5.19 -49.71 -5.58
N THR A 44 -4.98 -48.41 -5.30
CA THR A 44 -6.00 -47.53 -4.73
C THR A 44 -6.70 -46.64 -5.77
N SER A 45 -6.10 -46.49 -6.96
CA SER A 45 -6.51 -45.52 -7.99
C SER A 45 -6.41 -44.06 -7.59
N ASP A 46 -5.78 -43.75 -6.44
CA ASP A 46 -5.55 -42.38 -5.97
C ASP A 46 -4.59 -41.64 -6.91
N PRO A 47 -4.75 -40.36 -7.10
CA PRO A 47 -3.82 -39.55 -7.88
C PRO A 47 -2.47 -39.47 -7.16
N LEU A 48 -1.37 -39.53 -7.92
CA LEU A 48 -0.01 -39.39 -7.42
C LEU A 48 0.53 -37.99 -7.79
N PRO A 49 0.38 -36.98 -6.90
CA PRO A 49 0.90 -35.65 -7.14
C PRO A 49 2.43 -35.61 -6.96
N GLY A 50 3.11 -34.86 -7.82
CA GLY A 50 4.58 -34.74 -7.77
C GLY A 50 5.34 -35.88 -8.47
N ALA A 51 4.67 -36.80 -9.17
CA ALA A 51 5.33 -37.82 -9.96
C ALA A 51 6.05 -37.20 -11.16
N THR A 52 7.33 -37.57 -11.34
CA THR A 52 8.20 -37.04 -12.41
C THR A 52 7.98 -37.81 -13.69
N VAL A 53 7.64 -37.11 -14.77
CA VAL A 53 7.49 -37.65 -16.11
C VAL A 53 8.63 -37.13 -16.97
N SER A 54 9.46 -37.97 -17.46
CA SER A 54 10.52 -37.65 -18.44
C SER A 54 10.20 -38.24 -19.80
N ILE A 55 10.33 -37.42 -20.85
CA ILE A 55 10.15 -37.84 -22.23
C ILE A 55 11.43 -37.54 -23.03
N THR A 56 12.07 -38.58 -23.55
CA THR A 56 13.35 -38.51 -24.21
C THR A 56 13.24 -38.98 -25.66
N PRO A 57 13.56 -38.14 -26.66
CA PRO A 57 13.62 -38.56 -28.05
C PRO A 57 14.85 -39.44 -28.32
N ASN A 58 14.77 -40.30 -29.30
CA ASN A 58 15.97 -41.09 -29.72
C ASN A 58 17.03 -40.13 -30.28
N GLY A 59 18.08 -39.85 -29.48
CA GLY A 59 19.18 -38.98 -29.87
C GLY A 59 19.05 -37.49 -29.53
N GLY A 60 18.12 -37.11 -28.61
CA GLY A 60 17.90 -35.72 -28.25
C GLY A 60 17.81 -35.41 -26.73
N LYS A 61 17.57 -34.18 -26.36
CA LYS A 61 17.43 -33.73 -24.96
C LYS A 61 16.14 -34.19 -24.33
N THR A 62 16.18 -34.73 -23.10
CA THR A 62 15.02 -35.12 -22.29
C THR A 62 14.21 -33.89 -21.91
N ARG A 63 12.88 -34.01 -21.98
CA ARG A 63 11.93 -33.04 -21.38
C ARG A 63 11.30 -33.65 -20.14
N LEU A 64 11.08 -32.82 -19.15
CA LEU A 64 10.52 -33.21 -17.86
C LEU A 64 9.16 -32.53 -17.63
N GLY A 65 8.27 -33.26 -17.00
CA GLY A 65 6.99 -32.77 -16.47
C GLY A 65 6.77 -33.38 -15.08
N VAL A 66 5.90 -32.78 -14.30
CA VAL A 66 5.51 -33.26 -12.96
C VAL A 66 3.99 -33.30 -12.91
N SER A 67 3.41 -34.27 -12.21
CA SER A 67 1.97 -34.36 -12.02
C SER A 67 1.49 -33.35 -10.97
N ASP A 68 0.33 -32.75 -11.22
CA ASP A 68 -0.36 -31.82 -10.32
C ASP A 68 -1.07 -32.56 -9.16
N MET A 69 -1.80 -31.82 -8.32
CA MET A 69 -2.54 -32.37 -7.17
C MET A 69 -3.60 -33.42 -7.56
N ASP A 70 -4.13 -33.37 -8.78
CA ASP A 70 -5.05 -34.35 -9.34
C ASP A 70 -4.33 -35.52 -10.00
N GLY A 71 -2.98 -35.58 -9.95
CA GLY A 71 -2.15 -36.54 -10.64
C GLY A 71 -2.02 -36.28 -12.14
N LYS A 72 -2.49 -35.15 -12.68
CA LYS A 72 -2.44 -34.84 -14.10
C LYS A 72 -1.07 -34.27 -14.48
N TYR A 73 -0.56 -34.68 -15.65
CA TYR A 73 0.67 -34.16 -16.21
C TYR A 73 0.48 -33.71 -17.65
N ARG A 74 1.33 -32.79 -18.11
CA ARG A 74 1.33 -32.27 -19.46
C ARG A 74 2.75 -31.85 -19.88
N ILE A 75 3.16 -32.30 -21.07
CA ILE A 75 4.44 -31.93 -21.69
C ILE A 75 4.15 -31.40 -23.09
N ASP A 76 4.47 -30.14 -23.31
CA ASP A 76 4.22 -29.40 -24.55
C ASP A 76 5.51 -29.30 -25.40
N ASN A 77 5.36 -28.83 -26.62
CA ASN A 77 6.44 -28.54 -27.56
C ASN A 77 7.30 -29.73 -27.92
N LEU A 78 6.66 -30.87 -28.19
CA LEU A 78 7.33 -32.07 -28.68
C LEU A 78 7.32 -32.10 -30.21
N ALA A 79 8.43 -32.47 -30.82
CA ALA A 79 8.50 -32.73 -32.27
C ALA A 79 7.94 -34.11 -32.61
N ALA A 80 7.48 -34.31 -33.85
CA ALA A 80 7.11 -35.66 -34.30
C ALA A 80 8.34 -36.60 -34.23
N GLY A 81 8.16 -37.83 -33.74
CA GLY A 81 9.25 -38.79 -33.60
C GLY A 81 8.98 -39.91 -32.59
N GLN A 82 9.99 -40.75 -32.40
CA GLN A 82 9.97 -41.82 -31.40
C GLN A 82 10.57 -41.31 -30.08
N TYR A 83 9.82 -41.50 -29.00
CA TYR A 83 10.16 -41.09 -27.66
C TYR A 83 10.12 -42.25 -26.69
N ARG A 84 10.96 -42.19 -25.66
CA ARG A 84 10.88 -43.01 -24.46
C ARG A 84 10.28 -42.16 -23.34
N ILE A 85 9.11 -42.55 -22.84
CA ILE A 85 8.53 -41.94 -21.65
C ILE A 85 8.92 -42.77 -20.42
N LYS A 86 9.36 -42.08 -19.36
CA LYS A 86 9.69 -42.68 -18.09
C LYS A 86 9.00 -41.91 -17.00
N VAL A 87 8.27 -42.61 -16.12
CA VAL A 87 7.58 -42.03 -14.98
C VAL A 87 8.13 -42.64 -13.70
N SER A 88 8.51 -41.75 -12.75
CA SER A 88 9.05 -42.16 -11.46
C SER A 88 8.37 -41.40 -10.34
N TYR A 89 8.10 -42.07 -9.24
CA TYR A 89 7.56 -41.54 -8.01
C TYR A 89 8.18 -42.27 -6.82
N MET A 90 8.42 -41.53 -5.74
CA MET A 90 9.07 -42.10 -4.56
C MET A 90 8.22 -43.24 -3.97
N GLY A 91 8.85 -44.41 -3.72
CA GLY A 91 8.15 -45.60 -3.24
C GLY A 91 7.45 -46.42 -4.34
N TYR A 92 7.60 -46.07 -5.63
CA TYR A 92 6.98 -46.79 -6.73
C TYR A 92 7.96 -47.29 -7.77
N LYS A 93 7.64 -48.41 -8.40
CA LYS A 93 8.40 -48.96 -9.54
C LYS A 93 8.33 -47.99 -10.71
N THR A 94 9.50 -47.68 -11.28
CA THR A 94 9.61 -46.84 -12.45
C THR A 94 8.85 -47.43 -13.63
N TYR A 95 7.98 -46.64 -14.27
CA TYR A 95 7.30 -47.04 -15.51
C TYR A 95 8.06 -46.50 -16.72
N GLU A 96 8.33 -47.35 -17.70
CA GLU A 96 8.97 -46.98 -18.97
C GLU A 96 8.18 -47.53 -20.17
N LYS A 97 7.99 -46.68 -21.21
CA LYS A 97 7.32 -47.10 -22.47
C LYS A 97 7.82 -46.24 -23.62
N SER A 98 8.00 -46.89 -24.79
CA SER A 98 8.28 -46.18 -26.04
C SER A 98 6.96 -45.73 -26.66
N VAL A 99 6.95 -44.50 -27.20
CA VAL A 99 5.77 -43.85 -27.77
C VAL A 99 6.16 -43.12 -29.06
N SER A 100 5.33 -43.28 -30.11
CA SER A 100 5.46 -42.54 -31.34
C SER A 100 4.48 -41.33 -31.32
N LEU A 101 5.01 -40.16 -31.64
CA LEU A 101 4.25 -38.93 -31.74
C LEU A 101 4.25 -38.44 -33.20
N GLY A 102 3.05 -38.18 -33.73
CA GLY A 102 2.85 -37.52 -35.03
C GLY A 102 2.97 -36.00 -34.93
N SER A 103 2.96 -35.34 -36.08
CA SER A 103 2.84 -33.88 -36.14
C SER A 103 1.45 -33.42 -35.73
N SER A 104 1.35 -32.61 -34.65
CA SER A 104 0.09 -32.10 -34.07
C SER A 104 -0.71 -33.11 -33.22
N ASP A 105 -0.10 -34.16 -32.68
CA ASP A 105 -0.77 -35.15 -31.83
C ASP A 105 -1.01 -34.58 -30.39
N ASN A 106 -2.25 -34.68 -29.93
CA ASN A 106 -2.61 -34.58 -28.51
C ASN A 106 -2.71 -35.98 -27.92
N LYS A 107 -1.59 -36.55 -27.44
CA LYS A 107 -1.57 -37.92 -26.92
C LYS A 107 -1.90 -37.94 -25.43
N VAL A 108 -3.04 -38.55 -25.10
CA VAL A 108 -3.40 -38.75 -23.68
C VAL A 108 -2.90 -40.13 -23.23
N MET A 109 -2.09 -40.15 -22.15
CA MET A 109 -1.55 -41.37 -21.57
C MET A 109 -1.76 -41.39 -20.08
N ASN A 110 -2.73 -42.16 -19.59
CA ASN A 110 -2.92 -42.38 -18.15
C ASN A 110 -2.00 -43.55 -17.72
N ILE A 111 -1.29 -43.37 -16.63
CA ILE A 111 -0.26 -44.29 -16.15
C ILE A 111 -0.54 -44.61 -14.69
N SER A 112 -0.62 -45.92 -14.39
CA SER A 112 -0.75 -46.42 -13.03
C SER A 112 0.55 -47.01 -12.56
N LEU A 113 1.10 -46.52 -11.47
CA LEU A 113 2.35 -46.97 -10.85
C LEU A 113 2.07 -48.02 -9.78
N THR A 114 2.95 -48.99 -9.66
CA THR A 114 2.92 -50.04 -8.63
C THR A 114 3.93 -49.70 -7.51
N GLU A 115 3.53 -49.80 -6.25
CA GLU A 115 4.43 -49.60 -5.12
C GLU A 115 5.64 -50.52 -5.13
N ASP A 116 6.81 -50.01 -4.73
CA ASP A 116 8.05 -50.76 -4.59
C ASP A 116 8.60 -50.64 -3.16
N ALA A 117 8.40 -51.67 -2.38
CA ALA A 117 8.82 -51.73 -0.98
C ALA A 117 10.33 -51.82 -0.77
N THR A 118 11.14 -51.93 -1.84
CA THR A 118 12.58 -52.25 -1.78
C THR A 118 13.52 -51.06 -1.99
N MET A 119 13.01 -49.84 -2.25
CA MET A 119 13.87 -48.70 -2.64
C MET A 119 13.94 -47.60 -1.55
N LEU A 120 14.67 -47.93 -0.48
CA LEU A 120 15.18 -46.97 0.48
C LEU A 120 16.71 -46.91 0.45
N GLU A 121 17.30 -46.46 -0.68
CA GLU A 121 18.67 -45.93 -0.67
C GLU A 121 18.96 -45.06 -1.89
N ASN A 122 19.16 -43.76 -1.58
CA ASN A 122 19.88 -42.75 -2.38
C ASN A 122 19.51 -42.59 -3.86
N LEU A 123 18.43 -41.87 -4.12
CA LEU A 123 18.27 -41.11 -5.36
C LEU A 123 18.03 -39.64 -5.01
N SER A 124 19.09 -38.83 -5.05
CA SER A 124 19.00 -37.37 -5.15
C SER A 124 18.50 -37.03 -6.55
N VAL A 125 17.20 -36.98 -6.73
CA VAL A 125 16.61 -36.40 -7.93
C VAL A 125 16.52 -34.89 -7.65
N GLU A 126 17.42 -34.10 -8.23
CA GLU A 126 17.23 -32.63 -8.33
C GLU A 126 16.07 -32.34 -9.30
N GLY A 127 14.86 -32.66 -8.89
CA GLY A 127 13.66 -32.15 -9.49
C GLY A 127 13.56 -30.65 -9.14
N ARG A 128 13.78 -29.76 -10.11
CA ARG A 128 13.51 -28.33 -9.90
C ARG A 128 12.02 -28.18 -9.62
N ALA A 129 11.70 -27.87 -8.37
CA ALA A 129 10.32 -27.53 -7.99
C ALA A 129 9.83 -26.36 -8.86
N THR A 130 8.61 -26.45 -9.36
CA THR A 130 7.97 -25.34 -10.08
C THR A 130 8.04 -24.09 -9.21
N ARG A 131 8.71 -23.03 -9.68
CA ARG A 131 8.94 -21.83 -8.85
C ARG A 131 7.71 -20.98 -8.69
N ALA A 132 6.92 -20.84 -9.77
CA ALA A 132 5.70 -20.06 -9.76
C ALA A 132 4.66 -20.72 -10.68
N GLN A 133 3.40 -20.64 -10.29
CA GLN A 133 2.26 -21.15 -11.06
C GLN A 133 1.12 -20.13 -10.98
N GLN A 134 0.47 -19.86 -12.10
CA GLN A 134 -0.73 -19.04 -12.13
C GLN A 134 -1.97 -19.92 -12.25
N ALA A 135 -2.93 -19.71 -11.38
CA ALA A 135 -4.25 -20.35 -11.41
C ALA A 135 -5.34 -19.25 -11.39
N GLY A 136 -5.87 -18.93 -12.56
CA GLY A 136 -6.84 -17.82 -12.69
C GLY A 136 -6.20 -16.47 -12.34
N ASP A 137 -6.63 -15.84 -11.25
CA ASP A 137 -6.13 -14.56 -10.74
C ASP A 137 -4.99 -14.72 -9.74
N THR A 138 -4.79 -15.93 -9.23
CA THR A 138 -3.84 -16.23 -8.18
C THR A 138 -2.51 -16.63 -8.79
N LEU A 139 -1.45 -15.93 -8.39
CA LEU A 139 -0.06 -16.30 -8.66
C LEU A 139 0.51 -16.97 -7.40
N SER A 140 0.80 -18.26 -7.49
CA SER A 140 1.34 -19.05 -6.38
C SER A 140 2.83 -19.30 -6.57
N TYR A 141 3.62 -18.97 -5.55
CA TYR A 141 5.06 -19.22 -5.47
C TYR A 141 5.34 -20.37 -4.51
N ASN A 142 6.13 -21.35 -4.94
CA ASN A 142 6.59 -22.43 -4.08
C ASN A 142 7.74 -21.93 -3.19
N ALA A 143 7.54 -21.85 -1.90
CA ALA A 143 8.53 -21.33 -0.95
C ALA A 143 9.85 -22.13 -0.97
N SER A 144 9.79 -23.44 -1.19
CA SER A 144 10.99 -24.29 -1.23
C SER A 144 11.94 -23.99 -2.39
N ALA A 145 11.44 -23.32 -3.44
CA ALA A 145 12.23 -22.91 -4.60
C ALA A 145 13.08 -21.66 -4.35
N PHE A 146 12.88 -20.98 -3.21
CA PHE A 146 13.60 -19.77 -2.82
C PHE A 146 14.37 -20.01 -1.52
N LYS A 147 15.70 -19.96 -1.59
CA LYS A 147 16.56 -20.20 -0.44
C LYS A 147 16.75 -18.93 0.37
N VAL A 148 16.50 -19.04 1.67
CA VAL A 148 16.75 -18.00 2.67
C VAL A 148 17.55 -18.58 3.83
N LEU A 149 18.16 -17.73 4.65
CA LEU A 149 18.88 -18.18 5.84
C LEU A 149 17.93 -18.83 6.84
N ASP A 150 18.45 -19.80 7.61
CA ASP A 150 17.70 -20.37 8.74
C ASP A 150 17.32 -19.26 9.75
N GLY A 151 16.03 -19.20 10.11
CA GLY A 151 15.48 -18.18 10.97
C GLY A 151 15.08 -16.87 10.27
N SER A 152 15.06 -16.83 8.92
CA SER A 152 14.50 -15.73 8.14
C SER A 152 12.99 -15.61 8.33
N THR A 153 12.47 -14.40 8.09
CA THR A 153 11.05 -14.09 8.14
C THR A 153 10.34 -14.32 6.80
N ALA A 154 9.02 -14.32 6.81
CA ALA A 154 8.21 -14.34 5.58
C ALA A 154 8.53 -13.12 4.67
N GLU A 155 8.82 -11.96 5.24
CA GLU A 155 9.22 -10.74 4.52
C GLU A 155 10.51 -10.97 3.71
N GLU A 156 11.55 -11.57 4.33
CA GLU A 156 12.82 -11.88 3.65
C GLU A 156 12.65 -12.90 2.53
N LEU A 157 11.73 -13.86 2.69
CA LEU A 157 11.38 -14.82 1.65
C LEU A 157 10.66 -14.15 0.48
N LEU A 158 9.68 -13.28 0.77
CA LEU A 158 8.93 -12.52 -0.23
C LEU A 158 9.82 -11.62 -1.09
N ALA A 159 10.80 -10.97 -0.48
CA ALA A 159 11.75 -10.10 -1.19
C ALA A 159 12.53 -10.81 -2.31
N LYS A 160 12.55 -12.16 -2.34
CA LYS A 160 13.21 -12.96 -3.38
C LYS A 160 12.30 -13.37 -4.52
N MET A 161 10.99 -13.17 -4.38
CA MET A 161 10.00 -13.61 -5.35
C MET A 161 9.85 -12.61 -6.49
N PRO A 162 9.80 -13.07 -7.76
CA PRO A 162 9.62 -12.19 -8.90
C PRO A 162 8.31 -11.40 -8.82
N GLY A 163 8.34 -10.09 -9.11
CA GLY A 163 7.16 -9.23 -9.08
C GLY A 163 6.69 -8.82 -7.69
N ILE A 164 7.46 -9.13 -6.64
CA ILE A 164 7.26 -8.63 -5.28
C ILE A 164 8.42 -7.69 -4.93
N VAL A 165 8.08 -6.53 -4.39
CA VAL A 165 9.02 -5.52 -3.91
C VAL A 165 8.73 -5.26 -2.44
N VAL A 166 9.76 -5.34 -1.60
CA VAL A 166 9.68 -5.03 -0.17
C VAL A 166 10.65 -3.88 0.08
N GLU A 167 10.14 -2.73 0.48
CA GLU A 167 10.95 -1.51 0.67
C GLU A 167 10.29 -0.59 1.70
N GLY A 168 11.07 -0.08 2.65
CA GLY A 168 10.58 0.86 3.66
C GLY A 168 9.44 0.33 4.54
N GLY A 169 9.28 -1.01 4.67
CA GLY A 169 8.16 -1.62 5.39
C GLY A 169 6.88 -1.76 4.56
N GLU A 170 6.89 -1.30 3.31
CA GLU A 170 5.80 -1.54 2.36
C GLU A 170 6.08 -2.76 1.49
N VAL A 171 5.06 -3.53 1.22
CA VAL A 171 5.09 -4.66 0.29
C VAL A 171 4.23 -4.35 -0.91
N GLN A 172 4.84 -4.39 -2.08
CA GLN A 172 4.14 -4.28 -3.36
C GLN A 172 4.20 -5.62 -4.07
N ALA A 173 3.09 -6.08 -4.56
CA ALA A 173 2.99 -7.29 -5.36
C ALA A 173 2.30 -6.96 -6.69
N GLN A 174 2.91 -7.38 -7.79
CA GLN A 174 2.41 -7.08 -9.13
C GLN A 174 2.17 -5.56 -9.36
N GLY A 175 2.98 -4.69 -8.71
CA GLY A 175 2.92 -3.23 -8.84
C GLY A 175 1.84 -2.52 -8.04
N GLU A 176 1.10 -3.25 -7.25
CA GLU A 176 0.10 -2.70 -6.34
C GLU A 176 0.54 -2.94 -4.88
N SER A 177 0.30 -1.98 -4.01
CA SER A 177 0.56 -2.16 -2.57
C SER A 177 -0.32 -3.27 -2.00
N VAL A 178 0.32 -4.23 -1.34
CA VAL A 178 -0.38 -5.29 -0.60
C VAL A 178 -1.03 -4.66 0.62
N ARG A 179 -2.33 -4.86 0.76
CA ARG A 179 -3.09 -4.30 1.88
C ARG A 179 -3.62 -5.35 2.84
N LYS A 180 -3.49 -6.63 2.48
CA LYS A 180 -3.99 -7.73 3.31
C LYS A 180 -3.07 -8.94 3.24
N VAL A 181 -2.83 -9.56 4.41
CA VAL A 181 -2.16 -10.86 4.52
C VAL A 181 -3.09 -11.86 5.20
N MET A 182 -3.14 -13.05 4.63
CA MET A 182 -3.86 -14.21 5.14
C MET A 182 -2.89 -15.35 5.43
N VAL A 183 -3.23 -16.22 6.35
CA VAL A 183 -2.50 -17.46 6.64
C VAL A 183 -3.45 -18.63 6.49
N ASP A 184 -3.18 -19.52 5.54
CA ASP A 184 -4.05 -20.64 5.14
C ASP A 184 -5.49 -20.21 4.88
N GLY A 185 -5.68 -19.11 4.16
CA GLY A 185 -6.99 -18.56 3.82
C GLY A 185 -7.74 -17.87 4.96
N LYS A 186 -7.13 -17.74 6.15
CA LYS A 186 -7.71 -17.06 7.32
C LYS A 186 -7.01 -15.71 7.53
N GLU A 187 -7.77 -14.68 7.87
CA GLU A 187 -7.19 -13.36 8.17
C GLU A 187 -6.29 -13.45 9.42
N PHE A 188 -5.11 -12.85 9.33
CA PHE A 188 -4.13 -12.84 10.41
C PHE A 188 -3.94 -11.39 10.86
N PHE A 189 -4.27 -11.07 12.11
CA PHE A 189 -4.31 -9.71 12.67
C PHE A 189 -5.10 -8.72 11.78
N ASP A 190 -6.34 -9.08 11.43
CA ASP A 190 -7.21 -8.33 10.49
C ASP A 190 -6.58 -8.12 9.09
N GLY A 191 -5.58 -8.93 8.75
CA GLY A 191 -4.86 -8.85 7.47
C GLY A 191 -3.69 -7.88 7.46
N ASP A 192 -3.24 -7.42 8.64
CA ASP A 192 -2.08 -6.53 8.74
C ASP A 192 -0.83 -7.15 8.10
N VAL A 193 -0.28 -6.43 7.11
CA VAL A 193 0.83 -6.91 6.28
C VAL A 193 2.13 -7.00 7.09
N ASN A 194 2.45 -5.97 7.85
CA ASN A 194 3.70 -5.89 8.60
C ASN A 194 3.73 -6.88 9.76
N LEU A 195 2.61 -6.97 10.51
CA LEU A 195 2.48 -7.93 11.60
C LEU A 195 2.64 -9.37 11.10
N ALA A 196 2.01 -9.72 9.98
CA ALA A 196 2.12 -11.06 9.42
C ALA A 196 3.54 -11.37 8.93
N LEU A 197 4.11 -10.50 8.10
CA LEU A 197 5.34 -10.81 7.37
C LEU A 197 6.59 -10.76 8.24
N LYS A 198 6.66 -9.87 9.21
CA LYS A 198 7.80 -9.76 10.14
C LYS A 198 7.79 -10.82 11.24
N ASN A 199 6.61 -11.36 11.57
CA ASN A 199 6.48 -12.30 12.70
C ASN A 199 6.34 -13.76 12.30
N LEU A 200 6.05 -14.08 11.03
CA LEU A 200 5.99 -15.47 10.55
C LEU A 200 7.36 -15.95 10.08
N PRO A 201 7.86 -17.11 10.58
CA PRO A 201 9.11 -17.68 10.09
C PRO A 201 8.98 -18.21 8.66
N ALA A 202 10.00 -18.02 7.83
CA ALA A 202 10.00 -18.52 6.45
C ALA A 202 9.98 -20.06 6.35
N ASP A 203 10.52 -20.76 7.35
CA ASP A 203 10.63 -22.21 7.38
C ASP A 203 9.30 -22.96 7.50
N ILE A 204 8.25 -22.31 8.03
CA ILE A 204 6.90 -22.90 8.09
C ILE A 204 6.13 -22.78 6.76
N ILE A 205 6.59 -21.98 5.81
CA ILE A 205 5.86 -21.62 4.59
C ILE A 205 6.04 -22.70 3.52
N ALA A 206 4.93 -23.19 2.97
CA ALA A 206 4.88 -24.10 1.84
C ALA A 206 4.80 -23.32 0.52
N SER A 207 3.87 -22.37 0.43
CA SER A 207 3.69 -21.50 -0.74
C SER A 207 3.16 -20.13 -0.35
N ILE A 208 3.35 -19.18 -1.25
CA ILE A 208 2.83 -17.83 -1.14
C ILE A 208 1.98 -17.54 -2.36
N GLU A 209 0.74 -17.16 -2.12
CA GLU A 209 -0.25 -16.85 -3.15
C GLU A 209 -0.53 -15.35 -3.17
N VAL A 210 -0.49 -14.77 -4.37
CA VAL A 210 -0.76 -13.34 -4.61
C VAL A 210 -1.98 -13.23 -5.51
N PHE A 211 -2.99 -12.51 -5.06
CA PHE A 211 -4.24 -12.32 -5.81
C PHE A 211 -4.97 -11.03 -5.41
N ASP A 212 -5.94 -10.65 -6.23
CA ASP A 212 -6.85 -9.56 -5.93
C ASP A 212 -8.07 -10.15 -5.19
N LYS A 213 -8.12 -9.97 -3.87
CA LYS A 213 -9.25 -10.42 -3.06
C LYS A 213 -10.42 -9.49 -3.30
N LYS A 214 -11.50 -10.05 -3.81
CA LYS A 214 -12.79 -9.36 -3.97
C LYS A 214 -13.45 -9.15 -2.62
N SER A 215 -14.38 -8.18 -2.56
CA SER A 215 -15.31 -8.12 -1.43
C SER A 215 -16.10 -9.43 -1.31
N ASP A 216 -16.58 -9.73 -0.10
CA ASP A 216 -17.38 -10.94 0.10
C ASP A 216 -18.67 -10.94 -0.73
N GLN A 217 -19.22 -9.74 -1.02
CA GLN A 217 -20.38 -9.58 -1.89
C GLN A 217 -20.03 -9.84 -3.36
N ALA A 218 -18.90 -9.29 -3.84
CA ALA A 218 -18.44 -9.49 -5.21
C ALA A 218 -18.00 -10.95 -5.47
N GLU A 219 -17.40 -11.60 -4.47
CA GLU A 219 -17.05 -13.02 -4.54
C GLU A 219 -18.29 -13.90 -4.64
N PHE A 220 -19.33 -13.60 -3.86
CA PHE A 220 -20.58 -14.34 -3.82
C PHE A 220 -21.43 -14.13 -5.07
N THR A 221 -21.58 -12.89 -5.55
CA THR A 221 -22.42 -12.54 -6.70
C THR A 221 -21.71 -12.73 -8.04
N GLY A 222 -20.36 -12.66 -8.01
CA GLY A 222 -19.51 -12.69 -9.19
C GLY A 222 -19.41 -11.35 -9.93
N PHE A 223 -20.11 -10.31 -9.49
CA PHE A 223 -20.00 -8.95 -10.03
C PHE A 223 -18.99 -8.14 -9.22
N ASP A 224 -18.17 -7.36 -9.94
CA ASP A 224 -17.19 -6.45 -9.33
C ASP A 224 -17.90 -5.22 -8.76
N ASP A 225 -17.76 -5.00 -7.46
CA ASP A 225 -18.25 -3.80 -6.77
C ASP A 225 -17.16 -2.71 -6.64
N GLY A 226 -15.96 -3.05 -7.11
CA GLY A 226 -14.78 -2.18 -7.10
C GLY A 226 -13.99 -2.18 -5.81
N GLU A 227 -14.32 -3.07 -4.88
CA GLU A 227 -13.62 -3.23 -3.60
C GLU A 227 -12.64 -4.42 -3.66
N GLU A 228 -11.76 -4.45 -4.66
CA GLU A 228 -10.68 -5.45 -4.71
C GLU A 228 -9.46 -4.98 -3.93
N ILE A 229 -8.85 -5.89 -3.19
CA ILE A 229 -7.69 -5.63 -2.33
C ILE A 229 -6.56 -6.58 -2.71
N LYS A 230 -5.38 -6.03 -3.04
CA LYS A 230 -4.18 -6.85 -3.27
C LYS A 230 -3.84 -7.62 -2.00
N THR A 231 -3.86 -8.94 -2.07
CA THR A 231 -3.75 -9.85 -0.93
C THR A 231 -2.65 -10.87 -1.15
N ILE A 232 -1.93 -11.15 -0.08
CA ILE A 232 -1.00 -12.29 0.01
C ILE A 232 -1.60 -13.33 0.94
N ASN A 233 -1.69 -14.59 0.49
CA ASN A 233 -2.01 -15.73 1.34
C ASN A 233 -0.76 -16.58 1.55
N ILE A 234 -0.35 -16.72 2.80
CA ILE A 234 0.75 -17.59 3.22
C ILE A 234 0.17 -18.96 3.52
N VAL A 235 0.54 -19.95 2.73
CA VAL A 235 0.14 -21.34 2.94
C VAL A 235 1.22 -22.02 3.77
N THR A 236 0.86 -22.56 4.92
CA THR A 236 1.79 -23.26 5.81
C THR A 236 2.01 -24.71 5.39
N LYS A 237 3.18 -25.28 5.72
CA LYS A 237 3.45 -26.71 5.55
C LYS A 237 2.52 -27.53 6.44
N SER A 238 2.14 -28.72 6.02
CA SER A 238 1.20 -29.60 6.71
C SER A 238 1.57 -29.86 8.18
N GLY A 239 2.86 -29.99 8.49
CA GLY A 239 3.34 -30.21 9.87
C GLY A 239 3.25 -28.99 10.81
N TYR A 240 2.87 -27.81 10.31
CA TYR A 240 2.71 -26.59 11.12
C TYR A 240 1.25 -26.12 11.22
N LYS A 241 0.31 -26.94 10.77
CA LYS A 241 -1.13 -26.69 11.00
C LYS A 241 -1.53 -26.98 12.44
N GLU A 242 -0.73 -27.79 13.15
CA GLU A 242 -0.85 -28.14 14.55
C GLU A 242 0.50 -27.96 15.25
N GLY A 243 0.52 -27.35 16.43
CA GLY A 243 1.72 -27.18 17.24
C GLY A 243 1.95 -25.77 17.75
N VAL A 244 3.08 -25.59 18.41
CA VAL A 244 3.50 -24.30 18.99
C VAL A 244 4.79 -23.86 18.31
N PHE A 245 4.81 -22.67 17.76
CA PHE A 245 5.99 -22.08 17.15
C PHE A 245 6.05 -20.58 17.39
N GLY A 246 7.25 -20.02 17.31
CA GLY A 246 7.41 -18.60 17.52
C GLY A 246 8.85 -18.19 17.75
N LYS A 247 9.02 -16.97 18.25
CA LYS A 247 10.33 -16.36 18.49
C LYS A 247 10.25 -15.41 19.67
N VAL A 248 11.23 -15.44 20.56
CA VAL A 248 11.43 -14.45 21.64
C VAL A 248 12.82 -13.86 21.49
N TYR A 249 12.95 -12.55 21.74
CA TYR A 249 14.22 -11.87 21.65
C TYR A 249 14.31 -10.75 22.68
N GLY A 250 15.54 -10.43 23.08
CA GLY A 250 15.85 -9.30 23.94
C GLY A 250 17.27 -8.83 23.68
N GLY A 251 17.47 -7.52 23.53
CA GLY A 251 18.74 -6.89 23.33
C GLY A 251 18.88 -5.60 24.11
N TYR A 252 20.11 -5.28 24.51
CA TYR A 252 20.47 -4.04 25.17
C TYR A 252 21.81 -3.54 24.61
N GLY A 253 21.95 -2.23 24.46
CA GLY A 253 23.09 -1.63 23.78
C GLY A 253 23.54 -0.32 24.37
N THR A 254 24.45 0.35 23.65
CA THR A 254 24.93 1.70 23.98
C THR A 254 23.78 2.70 23.97
N ASP A 255 23.93 3.83 24.66
CA ASP A 255 22.96 4.93 24.74
C ASP A 255 21.56 4.48 25.21
N ASN A 256 21.53 3.47 26.11
CA ASN A 256 20.30 2.87 26.61
C ASN A 256 19.37 2.35 25.50
N ARG A 257 19.92 1.96 24.35
CA ARG A 257 19.15 1.36 23.27
C ARG A 257 18.74 -0.07 23.68
N TYR A 258 17.48 -0.40 23.44
CA TYR A 258 16.96 -1.71 23.74
C TYR A 258 15.95 -2.16 22.68
N ASN A 259 15.83 -3.48 22.54
CA ASN A 259 14.87 -4.10 21.66
C ASN A 259 14.48 -5.46 22.24
N ALA A 260 13.26 -5.60 22.69
CA ALA A 260 12.73 -6.83 23.30
C ALA A 260 11.35 -7.14 22.75
N GLY A 261 11.07 -8.43 22.59
CA GLY A 261 9.76 -8.86 22.11
C GLY A 261 9.71 -10.32 21.75
N GLY A 262 8.62 -10.68 21.08
CA GLY A 262 8.42 -12.03 20.59
C GLY A 262 7.02 -12.29 20.12
N ASN A 263 6.85 -13.44 19.48
CA ASN A 263 5.56 -13.97 19.10
C ASN A 263 5.48 -15.46 19.47
N ILE A 264 4.29 -15.90 19.81
CA ILE A 264 3.97 -17.32 20.07
C ILE A 264 2.69 -17.62 19.32
N ASN A 265 2.73 -18.66 18.49
CA ASN A 265 1.60 -19.13 17.70
C ASN A 265 1.27 -20.56 18.18
N ILE A 266 0.03 -20.76 18.56
CA ILE A 266 -0.53 -22.04 18.99
C ILE A 266 -1.63 -22.40 18.00
N PHE A 267 -1.35 -23.37 17.14
CA PHE A 267 -2.29 -23.82 16.10
C PHE A 267 -2.77 -25.23 16.41
N ASP A 268 -4.06 -25.44 16.24
CA ASP A 268 -4.74 -26.72 16.37
C ASP A 268 -5.86 -26.73 15.32
N GLU A 269 -5.64 -27.39 14.19
CA GLU A 269 -6.53 -27.51 13.02
C GLU A 269 -7.60 -26.39 12.86
N SER A 270 -8.62 -26.42 13.75
CA SER A 270 -9.74 -25.47 13.77
C SER A 270 -9.46 -24.20 14.56
N GLN A 271 -8.57 -24.28 15.56
CA GLN A 271 -8.29 -23.19 16.50
C GLN A 271 -6.89 -22.65 16.34
N ARG A 272 -6.73 -21.35 16.34
CA ARG A 272 -5.43 -20.68 16.27
C ARG A 272 -5.39 -19.52 17.25
N LEU A 273 -4.35 -19.49 18.07
CA LEU A 273 -4.06 -18.37 18.96
C LEU A 273 -2.67 -17.85 18.64
N SER A 274 -2.55 -16.57 18.37
CA SER A 274 -1.26 -15.89 18.20
C SER A 274 -1.16 -14.75 19.19
N ILE A 275 -0.04 -14.69 19.90
CA ILE A 275 0.29 -13.66 20.88
C ILE A 275 1.57 -12.99 20.42
N LEU A 276 1.57 -11.67 20.40
CA LEU A 276 2.68 -10.82 20.00
C LEU A 276 2.96 -9.79 21.07
N GLY A 277 4.22 -9.54 21.38
CA GLY A 277 4.65 -8.44 22.25
C GLY A 277 5.95 -7.84 21.77
N MET A 278 6.09 -6.51 21.90
CA MET A 278 7.31 -5.80 21.55
C MET A 278 7.50 -4.53 22.37
N SER A 279 8.76 -4.18 22.63
CA SER A 279 9.16 -2.94 23.26
C SER A 279 10.56 -2.57 22.75
N ASN A 280 10.73 -1.37 22.20
CA ASN A 280 12.02 -0.91 21.69
C ASN A 280 12.10 0.62 21.62
N ASN A 281 13.34 1.15 21.51
CA ASN A 281 13.66 2.54 21.23
C ASN A 281 14.69 2.67 20.10
N VAL A 282 14.64 1.75 19.13
CA VAL A 282 15.54 1.65 17.98
C VAL A 282 14.78 1.75 16.66
N ASN A 283 13.71 2.51 16.66
CA ASN A 283 12.89 2.77 15.47
C ASN A 283 12.36 1.50 14.79
N GLN A 284 12.13 0.40 15.52
CA GLN A 284 11.49 -0.78 14.97
C GLN A 284 9.97 -0.73 15.16
N GLN A 285 9.26 -0.76 14.05
CA GLN A 285 7.81 -0.73 14.00
C GLN A 285 7.27 -2.01 13.36
N ASN A 286 6.22 -2.57 13.96
CA ASN A 286 5.53 -3.74 13.43
C ASN A 286 4.02 -3.49 13.23
N PHE A 287 3.61 -2.24 12.95
CA PHE A 287 2.20 -1.88 12.73
C PHE A 287 1.98 -1.35 11.33
N SER A 288 0.72 -1.40 10.89
CA SER A 288 0.31 -0.81 9.62
C SER A 288 0.07 0.69 9.73
N GLN A 289 0.04 1.35 8.59
CA GLN A 289 -0.30 2.75 8.44
C GLN A 289 -1.74 3.08 8.91
N GLU A 290 -2.64 2.10 8.84
CA GLU A 290 -4.04 2.25 9.27
C GLU A 290 -4.18 2.43 10.78
N ASP A 291 -3.21 1.93 11.57
CA ASP A 291 -3.17 2.09 13.01
C ASP A 291 -2.95 3.53 13.46
N LEU A 292 -2.45 4.38 12.58
CA LEU A 292 -2.05 5.75 12.87
C LEU A 292 -3.02 6.80 12.29
N SER A 293 -4.00 6.39 11.47
CA SER A 293 -4.83 7.30 10.67
C SER A 293 -5.82 8.15 11.47
N GLY A 294 -6.25 7.70 12.65
CA GLY A 294 -7.27 8.41 13.46
C GLY A 294 -6.81 9.74 14.05
N VAL A 295 -5.53 9.89 14.42
CA VAL A 295 -4.96 11.09 15.03
C VAL A 295 -4.37 12.06 14.00
N MET A 296 -4.01 11.55 12.84
CA MET A 296 -3.22 12.28 11.84
C MET A 296 -3.98 13.37 11.12
N SER A 297 -5.33 13.30 11.08
CA SER A 297 -6.13 14.36 10.47
C SER A 297 -6.02 15.72 11.22
N ALA A 298 -5.64 15.70 12.49
CA ALA A 298 -5.44 16.92 13.28
C ALA A 298 -4.07 17.60 13.04
N GLN A 299 -3.06 16.84 12.65
CA GLN A 299 -1.72 17.36 12.43
C GLN A 299 -1.45 17.75 10.97
N SER A 300 -2.26 17.24 10.02
CA SER A 300 -2.16 17.63 8.60
C SER A 300 -2.55 19.09 8.35
N SER A 301 -3.29 19.73 9.25
CA SER A 301 -3.58 21.16 9.18
C SER A 301 -2.37 22.05 9.53
N LYS A 302 -1.35 21.53 10.20
CA LYS A 302 -0.16 22.30 10.59
C LYS A 302 0.89 22.42 9.46
N ARG A 303 0.73 21.77 8.33
CA ARG A 303 1.62 21.87 7.17
C ARG A 303 0.95 22.61 6.04
N GLY A 304 1.15 23.94 6.03
CA GLY A 304 0.73 24.80 4.92
C GLY A 304 1.18 24.23 3.57
N GLY A 305 0.17 23.95 2.71
CA GLY A 305 0.39 23.80 1.29
C GLY A 305 0.94 22.46 0.79
N ARG A 306 0.29 21.33 1.11
CA ARG A 306 0.68 20.07 0.48
C ARG A 306 -0.52 19.24 0.04
N ARG A 307 -1.09 19.59 -1.12
CA ARG A 307 -2.00 18.71 -1.87
C ARG A 307 -1.66 18.75 -3.36
N GLY A 308 -0.46 18.30 -3.72
CA GLY A 308 -0.15 17.89 -5.08
C GLY A 308 -0.18 16.37 -5.14
N GLY A 309 -1.06 15.83 -5.94
CA GLY A 309 -1.34 14.47 -6.32
C GLY A 309 -0.40 13.36 -5.86
N GLY A 310 -0.82 12.62 -4.86
CA GLY A 310 -0.20 11.39 -4.41
C GLY A 310 -0.47 11.20 -2.93
N ARG A 311 -1.18 10.14 -2.54
CA ARG A 311 -1.46 9.74 -1.16
C ARG A 311 -0.19 9.42 -0.35
N ARG A 312 0.74 10.35 -0.24
CA ARG A 312 1.97 10.27 0.55
C ARG A 312 2.13 11.49 1.46
N GLY A 313 1.10 11.98 2.06
CA GLY A 313 1.19 13.09 3.00
C GLY A 313 0.61 12.69 4.33
N SER A 314 1.30 12.92 5.39
CA SER A 314 0.94 12.83 6.81
C SER A 314 1.17 11.50 7.54
N THR A 315 1.12 10.33 6.91
CA THR A 315 1.47 9.06 7.54
C THR A 315 2.97 8.83 7.66
N ASP A 316 3.76 9.46 6.83
CA ASP A 316 5.21 9.27 6.77
C ASP A 316 5.93 9.72 8.05
N ASN A 317 5.38 10.69 8.79
CA ASN A 317 5.97 11.15 10.05
C ASN A 317 5.86 10.16 11.20
N PHE A 318 4.98 9.17 11.05
CA PHE A 318 4.74 8.13 12.05
C PHE A 318 5.27 6.77 11.59
N MET A 319 5.74 6.69 10.35
CA MET A 319 6.41 5.50 9.84
C MET A 319 7.88 5.57 10.21
N VAL A 320 8.25 4.76 11.16
CA VAL A 320 9.62 4.63 11.64
C VAL A 320 10.53 4.24 10.48
N GLY A 321 11.53 5.05 10.22
CA GLY A 321 12.62 4.75 9.29
C GLY A 321 12.63 5.52 7.97
N SER A 322 11.59 6.31 7.64
CA SER A 322 11.58 7.02 6.35
C SER A 322 11.76 8.55 6.45
N LEU A 323 11.48 9.18 7.59
CA LEU A 323 11.44 10.66 7.69
C LEU A 323 12.14 11.28 8.89
N GLY A 324 12.83 10.52 9.72
CA GLY A 324 13.53 11.05 10.88
C GLY A 324 12.78 10.87 12.20
N GLY A 325 13.40 11.34 13.29
CA GLY A 325 12.92 11.15 14.64
C GLY A 325 13.43 9.88 15.31
N VAL A 326 13.35 9.88 16.64
CA VAL A 326 13.65 8.72 17.47
C VAL A 326 12.35 8.25 18.13
N THR A 327 11.94 7.05 17.80
CA THR A 327 10.66 6.48 18.27
C THR A 327 10.89 5.37 19.29
N LYS A 328 10.23 5.49 20.43
CA LYS A 328 10.03 4.42 21.42
C LYS A 328 8.67 3.79 21.19
N THR A 329 8.65 2.46 21.11
CA THR A 329 7.45 1.72 20.78
C THR A 329 7.19 0.59 21.76
N ASN A 330 5.95 0.45 22.25
CA ASN A 330 5.47 -0.68 23.01
C ASN A 330 4.20 -1.21 22.34
N GLY A 331 4.08 -2.53 22.17
CA GLY A 331 2.92 -3.13 21.52
C GLY A 331 2.60 -4.50 22.02
N ILE A 332 1.30 -4.83 22.05
CA ILE A 332 0.77 -6.17 22.35
C ILE A 332 -0.31 -6.47 21.32
N GLY A 333 -0.24 -7.66 20.74
CA GLY A 333 -1.23 -8.17 19.79
C GLY A 333 -1.74 -9.54 20.19
N LEU A 334 -3.03 -9.76 20.06
CA LEU A 334 -3.69 -11.05 20.23
C LEU A 334 -4.51 -11.33 18.99
N ASN A 335 -4.39 -12.52 18.43
CA ASN A 335 -5.22 -12.97 17.32
C ASN A 335 -5.76 -14.37 17.61
N TYR A 336 -7.08 -14.51 17.51
CA TYR A 336 -7.78 -15.75 17.78
C TYR A 336 -8.68 -16.13 16.61
N VAL A 337 -8.56 -17.35 16.13
CA VAL A 337 -9.39 -17.91 15.06
C VAL A 337 -9.94 -19.24 15.54
N ASN A 338 -11.24 -19.45 15.37
CA ASN A 338 -11.86 -20.75 15.65
C ASN A 338 -13.03 -21.01 14.70
N GLU A 339 -13.24 -22.29 14.39
CA GLU A 339 -14.31 -22.76 13.54
C GLU A 339 -15.06 -23.90 14.26
N TRP A 340 -16.37 -23.67 14.54
CA TRP A 340 -17.22 -24.63 15.23
C TRP A 340 -18.19 -25.28 14.24
N ASN A 341 -18.10 -26.61 14.14
CA ASN A 341 -19.04 -27.46 13.40
C ASN A 341 -19.27 -27.00 11.93
N ASP A 342 -18.27 -26.46 11.26
CA ASP A 342 -18.33 -25.91 9.90
C ASP A 342 -19.41 -24.83 9.67
N LYS A 343 -20.14 -24.43 10.73
CA LYS A 343 -21.23 -23.47 10.66
C LYS A 343 -20.85 -22.08 11.17
N LEU A 344 -20.04 -22.02 12.20
CA LEU A 344 -19.69 -20.78 12.85
C LEU A 344 -18.19 -20.59 12.82
N LYS A 345 -17.72 -19.55 12.18
CA LYS A 345 -16.32 -19.18 12.11
C LYS A 345 -16.14 -17.81 12.74
N LEU A 346 -15.22 -17.72 13.69
CA LEU A 346 -14.80 -16.50 14.36
C LEU A 346 -13.34 -16.23 14.08
N THR A 347 -13.04 -15.04 13.64
CA THR A 347 -11.69 -14.46 13.67
C THR A 347 -11.77 -13.18 14.49
N SER A 348 -10.89 -13.04 15.48
CA SER A 348 -10.86 -11.86 16.35
C SER A 348 -9.43 -11.43 16.58
N SER A 349 -9.18 -10.15 16.58
CA SER A 349 -7.89 -9.56 16.93
C SER A 349 -8.07 -8.39 17.88
N TYR A 350 -7.15 -8.29 18.82
CA TYR A 350 -6.94 -7.13 19.66
C TYR A 350 -5.51 -6.65 19.47
N PHE A 351 -5.34 -5.37 19.36
CA PHE A 351 -4.04 -4.75 19.24
C PHE A 351 -3.96 -3.49 20.10
N PHE A 352 -2.90 -3.42 20.88
CA PHE A 352 -2.51 -2.24 21.65
C PHE A 352 -1.15 -1.76 21.19
N ASN A 353 -1.02 -0.46 21.04
CA ASN A 353 0.21 0.22 20.69
C ASN A 353 0.35 1.52 21.47
N GLN A 354 1.54 1.74 22.01
CA GLN A 354 2.01 3.03 22.51
C GLN A 354 3.28 3.40 21.75
N SER A 355 3.31 4.58 21.19
CA SER A 355 4.51 5.17 20.57
C SER A 355 4.79 6.55 21.13
N SER A 356 6.08 6.84 21.36
CA SER A 356 6.56 8.19 21.69
C SER A 356 7.64 8.54 20.66
N ASN A 357 7.49 9.68 20.00
CA ASN A 357 8.40 10.14 18.95
C ASN A 357 8.97 11.50 19.31
N ASP A 358 10.30 11.59 19.36
CA ASP A 358 11.05 12.83 19.42
C ASP A 358 11.49 13.18 17.99
N TYR A 359 10.95 14.26 17.47
CA TYR A 359 11.13 14.69 16.10
C TYR A 359 11.60 16.13 16.04
N GLN A 360 12.72 16.35 15.36
CA GLN A 360 13.28 17.66 15.07
C GLN A 360 13.42 17.82 13.57
N GLU A 361 12.97 18.94 13.05
CA GLU A 361 12.93 19.20 11.60
C GLU A 361 13.41 20.61 11.30
N LYS A 362 14.21 20.71 10.23
CA LYS A 362 14.56 21.98 9.59
C LYS A 362 13.98 22.01 8.21
N LEU A 363 13.20 23.03 7.91
CA LEU A 363 12.63 23.30 6.59
C LEU A 363 13.27 24.56 6.03
N GLN A 364 13.81 24.45 4.82
CA GLN A 364 14.19 25.59 3.99
C GLN A 364 13.31 25.59 2.75
N ARG A 365 12.59 26.68 2.53
CA ARG A 365 11.76 26.92 1.36
C ARG A 365 12.37 28.04 0.53
N GLU A 366 12.55 27.79 -0.73
CA GLU A 366 12.97 28.76 -1.72
C GLU A 366 11.84 28.99 -2.72
N TYR A 367 11.38 30.24 -2.82
CA TYR A 367 10.36 30.62 -3.78
C TYR A 367 11.01 30.83 -5.16
N PHE A 368 10.26 30.51 -6.21
CA PHE A 368 10.71 30.78 -7.56
C PHE A 368 10.83 32.30 -7.81
N GLU A 369 11.91 32.71 -8.44
CA GLU A 369 12.17 34.14 -8.77
C GLU A 369 11.00 34.81 -9.51
N SER A 370 10.31 34.08 -10.38
CA SER A 370 9.13 34.57 -11.11
C SER A 370 7.91 34.75 -10.25
N ALA A 371 7.83 34.07 -9.09
CA ALA A 371 6.70 34.12 -8.19
C ALA A 371 6.92 35.15 -7.07
N LEU A 372 8.06 35.07 -6.40
CA LEU A 372 8.44 35.93 -5.28
C LEU A 372 9.96 36.14 -5.30
N PRO A 373 10.46 37.12 -6.04
CA PRO A 373 11.90 37.36 -6.22
C PRO A 373 12.63 37.55 -4.89
N GLY A 374 13.65 36.74 -4.63
CA GLY A 374 14.50 36.77 -3.45
C GLY A 374 13.85 36.38 -2.13
N MET A 375 12.61 35.91 -2.15
CA MET A 375 11.92 35.40 -0.94
C MET A 375 12.35 33.97 -0.63
N SER A 376 12.62 33.71 0.63
CA SER A 376 12.81 32.38 1.22
C SER A 376 12.13 32.29 2.59
N TYR A 377 11.84 31.06 3.01
CA TYR A 377 11.30 30.77 4.34
C TYR A 377 12.13 29.69 5.00
N MET A 378 12.52 29.91 6.25
CA MET A 378 13.22 28.96 7.08
C MET A 378 12.36 28.58 8.28
N GLN A 379 12.38 27.30 8.69
CA GLN A 379 11.68 26.87 9.90
C GLN A 379 12.49 25.78 10.61
N ASP A 380 12.74 26.02 11.88
CA ASP A 380 13.22 25.01 12.83
C ASP A 380 12.05 24.57 13.69
N SER A 381 11.81 23.27 13.80
CA SER A 381 10.69 22.73 14.60
C SER A 381 11.09 21.51 15.42
N GLU A 382 10.53 21.41 16.62
CA GLU A 382 10.64 20.27 17.51
C GLU A 382 9.27 19.75 17.88
N SER A 383 9.12 18.45 18.08
CA SER A 383 7.87 17.85 18.49
C SER A 383 8.10 16.56 19.26
N ASP A 384 7.57 16.52 20.48
CA ASP A 384 7.43 15.31 21.29
C ASP A 384 5.99 14.84 21.23
N MET A 385 5.75 13.67 20.67
CA MET A 385 4.42 13.10 20.57
C MET A 385 4.34 11.74 21.24
N THR A 386 3.34 11.57 22.09
CA THR A 386 2.98 10.26 22.64
C THR A 386 1.59 9.87 22.16
N ASN A 387 1.50 8.69 21.55
CA ASN A 387 0.28 8.14 21.00
C ASN A 387 -0.06 6.79 21.63
N TRP A 388 -1.34 6.57 21.96
CA TRP A 388 -1.94 5.35 22.50
C TRP A 388 -3.03 4.89 21.55
N ASN A 389 -3.01 3.63 21.16
CA ASN A 389 -4.00 3.05 20.26
C ASN A 389 -4.47 1.70 20.78
N HIS A 390 -5.79 1.51 20.85
CA HIS A 390 -6.45 0.24 21.13
C HIS A 390 -7.34 -0.11 19.95
N ARG A 391 -7.24 -1.31 19.42
CA ARG A 391 -8.07 -1.76 18.31
C ARG A 391 -8.58 -3.17 18.56
N VAL A 392 -9.87 -3.35 18.32
CA VAL A 392 -10.56 -4.65 18.34
C VAL A 392 -11.23 -4.84 16.99
N ASN A 393 -10.93 -5.96 16.34
CA ASN A 393 -11.60 -6.38 15.10
C ASN A 393 -12.14 -7.79 15.28
N MET A 394 -13.33 -8.03 14.76
CA MET A 394 -13.92 -9.37 14.74
C MET A 394 -14.51 -9.64 13.35
N ASN A 395 -14.50 -10.89 12.94
CA ASN A 395 -15.19 -11.39 11.77
C ASN A 395 -15.90 -12.68 12.15
N LEU A 396 -17.20 -12.61 12.25
CA LEU A 396 -18.10 -13.73 12.55
C LEU A 396 -18.83 -14.13 11.29
N GLU A 397 -18.60 -15.33 10.80
CA GLU A 397 -19.35 -15.91 9.68
C GLU A 397 -20.23 -17.05 10.20
N TYR A 398 -21.52 -16.95 9.98
CA TYR A 398 -22.51 -17.94 10.38
C TYR A 398 -23.26 -18.48 9.17
N LYS A 399 -23.04 -19.74 8.86
CA LYS A 399 -23.81 -20.49 7.86
C LYS A 399 -25.10 -20.96 8.50
N ILE A 400 -26.19 -20.23 8.28
CA ILE A 400 -27.52 -20.56 8.82
C ILE A 400 -27.93 -21.91 8.27
N ASP A 401 -27.81 -22.07 6.96
CA ASP A 401 -28.01 -23.32 6.21
C ASP A 401 -27.14 -23.32 4.93
N ALA A 402 -27.38 -24.25 4.01
CA ALA A 402 -26.62 -24.39 2.77
C ALA A 402 -26.75 -23.17 1.84
N ASP A 403 -27.84 -22.43 1.93
CA ASP A 403 -28.20 -21.35 1.03
C ASP A 403 -28.08 -19.97 1.68
N ASN A 404 -28.00 -19.91 3.02
CA ASN A 404 -28.05 -18.68 3.78
C ASN A 404 -26.80 -18.51 4.64
N THR A 405 -26.10 -17.40 4.45
CA THR A 405 -24.91 -17.04 5.26
C THR A 405 -25.06 -15.61 5.78
N LEU A 406 -24.79 -15.42 7.06
CA LEU A 406 -24.67 -14.12 7.70
C LEU A 406 -23.23 -13.88 8.14
N GLN A 407 -22.68 -12.73 7.80
CA GLN A 407 -21.37 -12.32 8.23
C GLN A 407 -21.46 -10.99 8.97
N LEU A 408 -20.83 -10.91 10.13
CA LEU A 408 -20.78 -9.71 10.96
C LEU A 408 -19.32 -9.34 11.23
N ARG A 409 -18.96 -8.09 10.99
CA ARG A 409 -17.62 -7.57 11.23
C ARG A 409 -17.68 -6.30 12.07
N PRO A 410 -17.83 -6.41 13.39
CA PRO A 410 -17.68 -5.28 14.28
C PRO A 410 -16.22 -4.87 14.40
N LYS A 411 -15.98 -3.56 14.44
CA LYS A 411 -14.68 -2.93 14.63
C LYS A 411 -14.80 -1.85 15.68
N PHE A 412 -13.80 -1.74 16.54
CA PHE A 412 -13.72 -0.67 17.53
C PHE A 412 -12.27 -0.21 17.63
N SER A 413 -12.06 1.11 17.66
CA SER A 413 -10.76 1.70 17.98
C SER A 413 -10.92 2.88 18.91
N TYR A 414 -9.95 2.99 19.81
CA TYR A 414 -9.72 4.16 20.64
C TYR A 414 -8.29 4.63 20.45
N GLN A 415 -8.13 5.93 20.23
CA GLN A 415 -6.84 6.55 20.04
C GLN A 415 -6.74 7.83 20.87
N SER A 416 -5.60 8.03 21.51
CA SER A 416 -5.27 9.25 22.26
C SER A 416 -3.86 9.69 21.90
N SER A 417 -3.66 10.95 21.63
CA SER A 417 -2.34 11.53 21.36
C SER A 417 -2.17 12.82 22.15
N ASN A 418 -1.01 12.92 22.83
CA ASN A 418 -0.53 14.18 23.39
C ASN A 418 0.70 14.60 22.59
N THR A 419 0.75 15.87 22.18
CA THR A 419 1.84 16.43 21.39
C THR A 419 2.28 17.75 21.99
N LEU A 420 3.56 17.83 22.36
CA LEU A 420 4.25 19.09 22.66
C LEU A 420 5.05 19.46 21.39
N SER A 421 4.88 20.67 20.90
CA SER A 421 5.63 21.11 19.71
C SER A 421 6.00 22.58 19.79
N SER A 422 7.14 22.92 19.25
CA SER A 422 7.57 24.29 19.07
C SER A 422 8.14 24.49 17.67
N TYR A 423 8.02 25.67 17.14
CA TYR A 423 8.73 26.05 15.92
C TYR A 423 9.11 27.53 15.94
N LEU A 424 10.21 27.83 15.21
CA LEU A 424 10.58 29.19 14.81
C LEU A 424 10.59 29.23 13.28
N GLY A 425 9.75 30.08 12.69
CA GLY A 425 9.63 30.30 11.26
C GLY A 425 10.06 31.73 10.91
N GLU A 426 10.79 31.92 9.80
CA GLU A 426 11.31 33.20 9.37
C GLU A 426 11.09 33.38 7.87
N ASN A 427 10.46 34.50 7.49
CA ASN A 427 10.42 34.97 6.10
C ASN A 427 11.62 35.90 5.85
N LEU A 428 12.38 35.58 4.79
CA LEU A 428 13.56 36.32 4.40
C LEU A 428 13.36 36.89 2.99
N LEU A 429 13.76 38.14 2.77
CA LEU A 429 13.82 38.77 1.47
C LEU A 429 15.27 39.15 1.17
N TYR A 430 15.86 38.51 0.14
CA TYR A 430 17.28 38.65 -0.17
C TYR A 430 18.19 38.34 1.04
N GLY A 431 17.79 37.43 1.92
CA GLY A 431 18.52 37.05 3.14
C GLY A 431 18.26 37.92 4.35
N GLU A 432 17.49 39.01 4.21
CA GLU A 432 17.10 39.87 5.36
C GLU A 432 15.75 39.46 5.91
N GLN A 433 15.66 39.30 7.23
CA GLN A 433 14.45 38.91 7.91
C GLN A 433 13.38 40.01 7.82
N GLN A 434 12.24 39.67 7.26
CA GLN A 434 11.06 40.53 7.16
C GLN A 434 10.11 40.29 8.32
N SER A 435 9.85 39.02 8.63
CA SER A 435 9.02 38.60 9.74
C SER A 435 9.50 37.29 10.32
N SER A 436 9.19 37.06 11.59
CA SER A 436 9.38 35.76 12.22
C SER A 436 8.22 35.41 13.14
N ILE A 437 7.98 34.10 13.30
CA ILE A 437 7.02 33.58 14.23
C ILE A 437 7.60 32.41 15.02
N GLY A 438 7.61 32.56 16.34
CA GLY A 438 7.85 31.47 17.28
C GLY A 438 6.53 30.96 17.83
N SER A 439 6.37 29.65 17.98
CA SER A 439 5.24 29.09 18.70
C SER A 439 5.63 27.93 19.58
N SER A 440 4.93 27.80 20.71
CA SER A 440 4.97 26.64 21.60
C SER A 440 3.53 26.13 21.77
N SER A 441 3.31 24.86 21.51
CA SER A 441 1.95 24.30 21.47
C SER A 441 1.86 22.97 22.20
N GLU A 442 0.81 22.80 22.99
CA GLU A 442 0.38 21.52 23.58
C GLU A 442 -0.96 21.13 22.97
N SER A 443 -1.05 19.91 22.47
CA SER A 443 -2.28 19.40 21.83
C SER A 443 -2.64 18.02 22.34
N ASP A 444 -3.86 17.88 22.89
CA ASP A 444 -4.49 16.64 23.26
C ASP A 444 -5.56 16.24 22.25
N VAL A 445 -5.44 15.05 21.68
CA VAL A 445 -6.43 14.52 20.74
C VAL A 445 -6.92 13.16 21.20
N LYS A 446 -8.23 12.98 21.27
CA LYS A 446 -8.90 11.70 21.58
C LYS A 446 -9.88 11.36 20.47
N SER A 447 -9.85 10.10 20.02
CA SER A 447 -10.74 9.62 18.97
C SER A 447 -11.28 8.24 19.30
N TYR A 448 -12.59 8.08 19.16
CA TYR A 448 -13.30 6.81 19.26
C TYR A 448 -13.91 6.51 17.89
N SER A 449 -13.75 5.28 17.42
CA SER A 449 -14.44 4.82 16.21
C SER A 449 -15.06 3.46 16.47
N ALA A 450 -16.35 3.34 16.16
CA ALA A 450 -17.08 2.07 16.20
C ALA A 450 -17.76 1.83 14.87
N GLY A 451 -17.60 0.65 14.32
CA GLY A 451 -18.17 0.25 13.04
C GLY A 451 -18.72 -1.15 13.04
N LEU A 452 -19.72 -1.40 12.21
CA LEU A 452 -20.27 -2.72 11.95
C LEU A 452 -20.50 -2.88 10.45
N ASN A 453 -19.89 -3.91 9.87
CA ASN A 453 -20.26 -4.38 8.56
C ASN A 453 -21.04 -5.69 8.71
N ALA A 454 -22.29 -5.72 8.23
CA ALA A 454 -23.15 -6.90 8.23
C ALA A 454 -23.47 -7.26 6.78
N THR A 455 -23.20 -8.51 6.39
CA THR A 455 -23.50 -9.01 5.04
C THR A 455 -24.31 -10.28 5.12
N TYR A 456 -25.51 -10.24 4.56
CA TYR A 456 -26.38 -11.40 4.38
C TYR A 456 -26.33 -11.86 2.94
N ARG A 457 -26.23 -13.17 2.71
CA ARG A 457 -26.10 -13.79 1.39
C ARG A 457 -27.10 -14.93 1.29
N HIS A 458 -27.89 -14.94 0.21
CA HIS A 458 -28.85 -15.99 -0.10
C HIS A 458 -28.66 -16.53 -1.51
N ARG A 459 -28.57 -17.86 -1.65
CA ARG A 459 -28.59 -18.59 -2.92
C ARG A 459 -29.97 -19.15 -3.19
N PHE A 460 -30.47 -18.93 -4.39
CA PHE A 460 -31.71 -19.56 -4.82
C PHE A 460 -31.43 -20.92 -5.50
N ASN A 461 -32.45 -21.75 -5.65
CA ASN A 461 -32.35 -23.08 -6.32
C ASN A 461 -31.82 -22.99 -7.75
N LYS A 462 -32.05 -21.85 -8.45
CA LYS A 462 -31.49 -21.63 -9.79
C LYS A 462 -30.03 -21.23 -9.63
N GLN A 463 -29.11 -22.04 -10.16
CA GLN A 463 -27.68 -21.81 -10.09
C GLN A 463 -27.32 -20.41 -10.65
N GLY A 464 -26.58 -19.62 -9.90
CA GLY A 464 -26.18 -18.26 -10.27
C GLY A 464 -27.22 -17.17 -9.93
N ARG A 465 -28.43 -17.52 -9.46
CA ARG A 465 -29.37 -16.56 -8.90
C ARG A 465 -29.05 -16.33 -7.44
N THR A 466 -28.76 -15.09 -7.08
CA THR A 466 -28.33 -14.72 -5.72
C THR A 466 -28.98 -13.41 -5.27
N LEU A 467 -29.14 -13.26 -3.97
CA LEU A 467 -29.48 -12.00 -3.31
C LEU A 467 -28.45 -11.75 -2.22
N SER A 468 -27.90 -10.55 -2.17
CA SER A 468 -27.01 -10.13 -1.09
C SER A 468 -27.36 -8.73 -0.59
N LEU A 469 -27.28 -8.56 0.70
CA LEU A 469 -27.49 -7.28 1.39
C LEU A 469 -26.25 -7.03 2.26
N SER A 470 -25.54 -5.94 1.99
CA SER A 470 -24.45 -5.46 2.82
C SER A 470 -24.84 -4.13 3.46
N VAL A 471 -24.67 -4.03 4.77
CA VAL A 471 -24.90 -2.84 5.57
C VAL A 471 -23.64 -2.51 6.32
N ASN A 472 -23.10 -1.31 6.12
CA ASN A 472 -21.93 -0.80 6.81
C ASN A 472 -22.32 0.46 7.58
N GLY A 473 -22.23 0.43 8.90
CA GLY A 473 -22.42 1.57 9.78
C GLY A 473 -21.13 1.91 10.50
N GLN A 474 -20.80 3.20 10.61
CA GLN A 474 -19.64 3.69 11.37
C GLN A 474 -19.98 5.00 12.06
N VAL A 475 -19.51 5.13 13.29
CA VAL A 475 -19.53 6.37 14.07
C VAL A 475 -18.09 6.67 14.51
N THR A 476 -17.67 7.90 14.33
CA THR A 476 -16.38 8.41 14.83
C THR A 476 -16.65 9.67 15.62
N ASP A 477 -16.08 9.79 16.80
CA ASP A 477 -16.09 10.94 17.67
C ASP A 477 -14.64 11.32 17.95
N LYS A 478 -14.26 12.54 17.66
CA LYS A 478 -12.90 13.06 17.81
C LYS A 478 -12.96 14.41 18.51
N ARG A 479 -12.15 14.56 19.55
CA ARG A 479 -11.96 15.79 20.31
C ARG A 479 -10.51 16.19 20.30
N SER A 480 -10.27 17.46 20.12
CA SER A 480 -8.92 18.03 20.08
C SER A 480 -8.91 19.35 20.82
N ASP A 481 -8.13 19.41 21.89
CA ASP A 481 -7.83 20.61 22.65
C ASP A 481 -6.39 21.01 22.36
N THR A 482 -6.17 22.27 21.93
CA THR A 482 -4.82 22.74 21.60
C THR A 482 -4.61 24.13 22.21
N TYR A 483 -3.55 24.27 22.99
CA TYR A 483 -3.05 25.52 23.52
C TYR A 483 -1.80 25.91 22.77
N THR A 484 -1.69 27.15 22.33
CA THR A 484 -0.51 27.64 21.59
C THR A 484 -0.18 29.05 22.02
N ASP A 485 1.06 29.24 22.45
CA ASP A 485 1.65 30.56 22.68
C ASP A 485 2.38 30.99 21.42
N TYR A 486 2.17 32.21 20.97
CA TYR A 486 2.78 32.82 19.81
C TYR A 486 3.62 34.00 20.17
N LYS A 487 4.76 34.13 19.47
CA LYS A 487 5.60 35.32 19.48
C LYS A 487 5.90 35.68 18.03
N GLU A 488 5.27 36.74 17.58
CA GLU A 488 5.47 37.26 16.23
C GLU A 488 6.39 38.49 16.26
N SER A 489 7.26 38.60 15.26
CA SER A 489 8.01 39.83 15.06
C SER A 489 7.99 40.23 13.60
N LYS A 490 7.89 41.51 13.35
CA LYS A 490 7.82 42.13 12.03
C LYS A 490 8.78 43.28 11.94
N THR A 491 9.52 43.37 10.85
CA THR A 491 10.47 44.47 10.62
C THR A 491 9.97 45.34 9.48
N GLU A 492 9.61 46.59 9.79
CA GLU A 492 9.22 47.60 8.82
C GLU A 492 10.11 48.83 8.97
N ASP A 493 10.64 49.34 7.86
CA ASP A 493 11.52 50.52 7.82
C ASP A 493 12.67 50.45 8.85
N GLY A 494 13.21 49.26 9.12
CA GLY A 494 14.29 49.05 10.09
C GLY A 494 13.84 49.04 11.55
N THR A 495 12.55 49.11 11.84
CA THR A 495 11.98 48.99 13.18
C THR A 495 11.34 47.61 13.34
N THR A 496 11.73 46.84 14.34
CA THR A 496 11.15 45.54 14.64
C THR A 496 10.13 45.70 15.75
N THR A 497 8.89 45.32 15.50
CA THR A 497 7.80 45.18 16.48
C THR A 497 7.62 43.75 16.85
N ALA A 498 7.34 43.43 18.10
CA ALA A 498 7.05 42.08 18.57
C ALA A 498 5.69 42.06 19.28
N THR A 499 4.90 41.02 18.97
CA THR A 499 3.58 40.78 19.59
C THR A 499 3.56 39.38 20.17
N GLU A 500 3.05 39.24 21.39
CA GLU A 500 2.87 37.94 22.04
C GLU A 500 1.40 37.74 22.35
N TYR A 501 0.85 36.55 22.02
CA TYR A 501 -0.52 36.18 22.32
C TYR A 501 -0.62 34.66 22.46
N SER A 502 -1.69 34.21 23.11
CA SER A 502 -1.99 32.80 23.31
C SER A 502 -3.34 32.45 22.71
N GLN A 503 -3.40 31.28 22.09
CA GLN A 503 -4.66 30.74 21.54
C GLN A 503 -4.98 29.38 22.14
N ARG A 504 -6.25 29.18 22.47
CA ARG A 504 -6.84 27.87 22.78
C ARG A 504 -7.84 27.51 21.69
N LYS A 505 -7.67 26.32 21.11
CA LYS A 505 -8.52 25.77 20.05
C LYS A 505 -9.18 24.50 20.55
N ASP A 506 -10.50 24.56 20.72
CA ASP A 506 -11.34 23.39 20.99
C ASP A 506 -11.96 22.95 19.68
N ASN A 507 -11.82 21.68 19.34
CA ASN A 507 -12.38 21.15 18.09
C ASN A 507 -12.99 19.77 18.35
N ASP A 508 -14.32 19.69 18.33
CA ASP A 508 -15.12 18.48 18.45
C ASP A 508 -15.65 18.10 17.07
N GLU A 509 -15.31 16.91 16.59
CA GLU A 509 -15.77 16.38 15.30
C GLU A 509 -16.51 15.05 15.53
N LYS A 510 -17.73 14.95 15.05
CA LYS A 510 -18.49 13.70 15.06
C LYS A 510 -18.92 13.36 13.65
N GLN A 511 -18.61 12.12 13.23
CA GLN A 511 -19.02 11.61 11.93
C GLN A 511 -19.82 10.31 12.10
N THR A 512 -20.99 10.27 11.48
CA THR A 512 -21.83 9.08 11.39
C THR A 512 -22.03 8.72 9.93
N SER A 513 -21.82 7.47 9.56
CA SER A 513 -22.06 7.01 8.19
C SER A 513 -22.80 5.67 8.18
N LEU A 514 -23.72 5.54 7.23
CA LEU A 514 -24.45 4.32 6.94
C LEU A 514 -24.43 4.09 5.43
N ARG A 515 -23.94 2.94 5.02
CA ARG A 515 -23.93 2.51 3.62
C ARG A 515 -24.62 1.17 3.48
N THR A 516 -25.51 1.06 2.51
CA THR A 516 -26.25 -0.17 2.23
C THR A 516 -26.11 -0.50 0.76
N ASN A 517 -25.86 -1.75 0.45
CA ASN A 517 -25.81 -2.25 -0.92
C ASN A 517 -26.64 -3.54 -1.02
N LEU A 518 -27.77 -3.45 -1.69
CA LEU A 518 -28.62 -4.58 -2.04
C LEU A 518 -28.31 -4.97 -3.48
N MET A 519 -27.93 -6.22 -3.72
CA MET A 519 -27.63 -6.74 -5.06
C MET A 519 -28.40 -8.05 -5.32
N TYR A 520 -29.05 -8.09 -6.47
CA TYR A 520 -29.71 -9.28 -7.00
C TYR A 520 -29.05 -9.68 -8.32
N THR A 521 -28.81 -10.98 -8.50
CA THR A 521 -28.27 -11.51 -9.77
C THR A 521 -29.21 -12.54 -10.37
N GLU A 522 -29.37 -12.48 -11.70
CA GLU A 522 -30.19 -13.37 -12.48
C GLU A 522 -29.43 -13.99 -13.65
N PRO A 523 -29.21 -15.31 -13.69
CA PRO A 523 -28.68 -15.98 -14.87
C PRO A 523 -29.73 -16.03 -15.95
N ILE A 524 -29.45 -15.47 -17.13
CA ILE A 524 -30.36 -15.47 -18.29
C ILE A 524 -30.14 -16.73 -19.12
N VAL A 525 -28.89 -17.00 -19.45
CA VAL A 525 -28.40 -18.24 -20.07
C VAL A 525 -27.09 -18.64 -19.39
N ASP A 526 -26.58 -19.84 -19.68
CA ASP A 526 -25.43 -20.43 -18.96
C ASP A 526 -24.20 -19.53 -18.86
N ASN A 527 -23.98 -18.65 -19.82
CA ASN A 527 -22.82 -17.77 -19.90
C ASN A 527 -23.14 -16.27 -19.72
N VAL A 528 -24.41 -15.89 -19.50
CA VAL A 528 -24.88 -14.52 -19.35
C VAL A 528 -25.65 -14.34 -18.06
N GLN A 529 -25.21 -13.40 -17.25
CA GLN A 529 -25.83 -13.05 -15.96
C GLN A 529 -26.08 -11.54 -15.92
N LEU A 530 -27.26 -11.16 -15.47
CA LEU A 530 -27.61 -9.78 -15.16
C LEU A 530 -27.50 -9.53 -13.66
N SER A 531 -27.23 -8.30 -13.30
CA SER A 531 -27.36 -7.82 -11.92
C SER A 531 -28.16 -6.54 -11.87
N ALA A 532 -28.90 -6.39 -10.78
CA ALA A 532 -29.50 -5.13 -10.37
C ALA A 532 -29.05 -4.82 -8.96
N ASN A 533 -28.62 -3.59 -8.71
CA ASN A 533 -28.21 -3.17 -7.39
C ASN A 533 -28.85 -1.84 -7.02
N TYR A 534 -29.07 -1.68 -5.71
CA TYR A 534 -29.46 -0.41 -5.10
C TYR A 534 -28.52 -0.10 -3.96
N LYS A 535 -27.87 1.06 -4.04
CA LYS A 535 -26.94 1.56 -3.05
C LYS A 535 -27.55 2.78 -2.36
N PHE A 536 -27.52 2.78 -1.06
CA PHE A 536 -27.89 3.90 -0.21
C PHE A 536 -26.70 4.27 0.64
N SER A 537 -26.37 5.55 0.70
CA SER A 537 -25.34 6.06 1.62
C SER A 537 -25.83 7.35 2.27
N TYR A 538 -25.67 7.42 3.57
CA TYR A 538 -25.89 8.60 4.38
C TYR A 538 -24.62 8.86 5.18
N SER A 539 -24.14 10.08 5.19
CA SER A 539 -23.03 10.54 6.02
C SER A 539 -23.40 11.89 6.62
N ASN A 540 -23.41 11.95 7.94
CA ASN A 540 -23.52 13.17 8.70
C ASN A 540 -22.18 13.49 9.32
N SER A 541 -21.77 14.73 9.29
CA SER A 541 -20.54 15.22 9.93
C SER A 541 -20.85 16.54 10.64
N ASP A 542 -20.63 16.54 11.93
CA ASP A 542 -20.78 17.70 12.80
C ASP A 542 -19.39 18.14 13.27
N ALA A 543 -19.06 19.42 13.19
CA ALA A 543 -17.85 20.01 13.72
C ALA A 543 -18.17 21.28 14.51
N ASP A 544 -17.68 21.32 15.73
CA ASP A 544 -17.71 22.50 16.60
C ASP A 544 -16.25 22.91 16.84
N LYS A 545 -15.79 23.95 16.14
CA LYS A 545 -14.45 24.52 16.28
C LYS A 545 -14.55 25.90 16.91
N LYS A 546 -13.93 26.07 18.05
CA LYS A 546 -13.84 27.34 18.77
C LYS A 546 -12.40 27.74 19.01
N THR A 547 -12.05 28.95 18.66
CA THR A 547 -10.72 29.52 18.87
C THR A 547 -10.87 30.69 19.83
N PHE A 548 -10.18 30.63 20.95
CA PHE A 548 -10.10 31.68 21.93
C PHE A 548 -8.69 32.26 21.91
N GLU A 549 -8.57 33.58 22.13
CA GLU A 549 -7.30 34.27 22.16
C GLU A 549 -7.19 35.14 23.42
N SER A 550 -6.00 35.22 23.93
CA SER A 550 -5.64 36.10 25.06
C SER A 550 -4.31 36.80 24.71
N ASP A 551 -4.28 38.11 24.89
CA ASP A 551 -3.05 38.91 24.71
C ASP A 551 -2.14 38.89 25.94
N GLY A 552 -2.55 38.21 27.01
CA GLY A 552 -1.81 38.16 28.30
C GLY A 552 -1.65 39.47 29.04
N MET A 553 -2.11 40.58 28.46
CA MET A 553 -1.96 41.92 28.99
C MET A 553 -3.25 42.51 29.54
N THR A 554 -4.40 41.97 29.14
CA THR A 554 -5.71 42.46 29.58
C THR A 554 -6.34 41.51 30.60
N ASP A 555 -6.99 42.12 31.65
CA ASP A 555 -7.76 41.36 32.66
C ASP A 555 -9.06 40.74 32.08
N LEU A 556 -9.26 40.79 30.76
CA LEU A 556 -10.47 40.33 30.08
C LEU A 556 -10.51 38.81 29.88
N GLY A 557 -9.39 38.14 30.10
CA GLY A 557 -9.29 36.69 29.89
C GLY A 557 -9.36 36.29 28.40
N GLU A 558 -9.65 35.02 28.13
CA GLU A 558 -9.78 34.50 26.77
C GLU A 558 -11.00 35.05 26.04
N GLN A 559 -10.82 35.61 24.86
CA GLN A 559 -11.87 36.08 23.98
C GLN A 559 -12.08 35.13 22.82
N LEU A 560 -13.32 34.82 22.50
CA LEU A 560 -13.67 34.01 21.34
C LEU A 560 -13.42 34.80 20.06
N ILE A 561 -12.65 34.23 19.14
CA ILE A 561 -12.37 34.79 17.81
C ILE A 561 -13.38 34.20 16.83
N ASP A 562 -14.39 34.99 16.50
CA ASP A 562 -15.51 34.56 15.64
C ASP A 562 -15.05 34.06 14.29
N GLN A 563 -14.08 34.72 13.64
CA GLN A 563 -13.57 34.39 12.30
C GLN A 563 -12.77 33.09 12.24
N MET A 564 -12.26 32.65 13.39
CA MET A 564 -11.50 31.38 13.53
C MET A 564 -12.35 30.26 14.15
N SER A 565 -13.63 30.56 14.41
CA SER A 565 -14.58 29.65 15.06
C SER A 565 -15.71 29.31 14.10
N SER A 566 -16.19 28.06 14.16
CA SER A 566 -17.28 27.62 13.31
C SER A 566 -18.02 26.45 13.94
N VAL A 567 -19.33 26.50 13.93
CA VAL A 567 -20.18 25.33 14.16
C VAL A 567 -20.83 24.97 12.83
N TYR A 568 -20.48 23.79 12.33
CA TYR A 568 -20.85 23.37 10.98
C TYR A 568 -21.37 21.94 10.98
N GLN A 569 -22.51 21.71 10.34
CA GLN A 569 -23.10 20.41 10.13
C GLN A 569 -23.19 20.12 8.62
N THR A 570 -22.92 18.88 8.22
CA THR A 570 -23.09 18.45 6.84
C THR A 570 -23.82 17.14 6.78
N ASP A 571 -24.85 17.08 5.94
CA ASP A 571 -25.58 15.88 5.58
C ASP A 571 -25.30 15.53 4.11
N TYR A 572 -24.76 14.37 3.85
CA TYR A 572 -24.54 13.87 2.49
C TYR A 572 -25.33 12.58 2.29
N LEU A 573 -26.34 12.65 1.45
CA LEU A 573 -27.24 11.55 1.13
C LEU A 573 -27.05 11.11 -0.32
N THR A 574 -26.91 9.80 -0.57
CA THR A 574 -26.85 9.28 -1.92
C THR A 574 -27.77 8.08 -2.11
N HIS A 575 -28.43 8.05 -3.26
CA HIS A 575 -29.17 6.90 -3.78
C HIS A 575 -28.60 6.56 -5.16
N ALA A 576 -28.27 5.30 -5.37
CA ALA A 576 -27.82 4.87 -6.68
C ALA A 576 -28.52 3.55 -7.06
N ALA A 577 -29.12 3.53 -8.24
CA ALA A 577 -29.64 2.33 -8.86
C ALA A 577 -28.72 1.90 -10.00
N GLY A 578 -28.31 0.66 -10.00
CA GLY A 578 -27.36 0.14 -10.97
C GLY A 578 -27.85 -1.12 -11.67
N LEU A 579 -27.39 -1.26 -12.91
CA LEU A 579 -27.57 -2.44 -13.73
C LEU A 579 -26.21 -2.96 -14.19
N GLY A 580 -26.06 -4.28 -14.20
CA GLY A 580 -24.84 -4.92 -14.66
C GLY A 580 -25.12 -6.12 -15.55
N LEU A 581 -24.19 -6.33 -16.48
CA LEU A 581 -24.17 -7.48 -17.40
C LEU A 581 -22.84 -8.19 -17.27
N ARG A 582 -22.85 -9.47 -17.02
CA ARG A 582 -21.67 -10.34 -17.07
C ARG A 582 -21.86 -11.37 -18.16
N TRP A 583 -20.85 -11.46 -19.05
CA TRP A 583 -20.83 -12.40 -20.14
C TRP A 583 -19.52 -13.18 -20.14
N ASN A 584 -19.59 -14.49 -19.94
CA ASN A 584 -18.46 -15.40 -19.91
C ASN A 584 -18.42 -16.19 -21.24
N LEU A 585 -17.35 -16.01 -21.99
CA LEU A 585 -17.00 -16.84 -23.14
C LEU A 585 -15.76 -17.66 -22.76
N ASP A 586 -15.41 -18.68 -23.53
CA ASP A 586 -14.31 -19.62 -23.21
C ASP A 586 -13.06 -18.95 -22.62
N ARG A 587 -12.54 -17.92 -23.30
CA ARG A 587 -11.33 -17.17 -22.88
C ARG A 587 -11.61 -15.75 -22.47
N TRP A 588 -12.80 -15.24 -22.67
CA TRP A 588 -13.19 -13.88 -22.42
C TRP A 588 -14.22 -13.81 -21.29
N ARG A 589 -14.03 -12.80 -20.46
CA ARG A 589 -15.04 -12.38 -19.48
C ARG A 589 -15.26 -10.88 -19.64
N PHE A 590 -16.50 -10.51 -19.87
CA PHE A 590 -16.96 -9.13 -19.92
C PHE A 590 -17.85 -8.88 -18.72
N THR A 591 -17.62 -7.76 -18.04
CA THR A 591 -18.53 -7.24 -17.02
C THR A 591 -18.74 -5.77 -17.35
N LEU A 592 -19.97 -5.38 -17.59
CA LEU A 592 -20.39 -4.02 -17.89
C LEU A 592 -21.39 -3.59 -16.83
N GLY A 593 -21.32 -2.34 -16.40
CA GLY A 593 -22.27 -1.82 -15.41
C GLY A 593 -22.43 -0.31 -15.56
N ALA A 594 -23.53 0.19 -15.05
CA ALA A 594 -23.77 1.61 -14.89
C ALA A 594 -24.60 1.83 -13.62
N ASP A 595 -24.14 2.72 -12.76
CA ASP A 595 -24.89 3.23 -11.61
C ASP A 595 -25.45 4.62 -11.94
N PHE A 596 -26.72 4.85 -11.70
CA PHE A 596 -27.40 6.14 -11.79
C PHE A 596 -27.53 6.65 -10.37
N GLN A 597 -26.77 7.69 -10.04
CA GLN A 597 -26.65 8.22 -8.70
C GLN A 597 -27.33 9.59 -8.57
N TRP A 598 -28.16 9.72 -7.57
CA TRP A 598 -28.70 10.99 -7.06
C TRP A 598 -28.05 11.25 -5.71
N ALA A 599 -27.55 12.44 -5.51
CA ALA A 599 -26.91 12.83 -4.26
C ALA A 599 -27.36 14.21 -3.85
N SER A 600 -27.59 14.43 -2.54
CA SER A 600 -27.74 15.75 -1.95
C SER A 600 -26.64 15.99 -0.93
N LEU A 601 -26.12 17.19 -0.92
CA LEU A 601 -25.19 17.71 0.07
C LEU A 601 -25.84 18.94 0.69
N ASP A 602 -26.24 18.85 1.94
CA ASP A 602 -26.80 19.94 2.71
C ASP A 602 -25.81 20.31 3.83
N GLY A 603 -25.43 21.57 3.91
CA GLY A 603 -24.51 22.11 4.90
C GLY A 603 -25.14 23.29 5.62
N GLU A 604 -25.04 23.27 6.96
CA GLU A 604 -25.51 24.36 7.80
C GLU A 604 -24.37 24.90 8.66
N GLN A 605 -24.03 26.17 8.47
CA GLN A 605 -23.12 26.88 9.34
C GLN A 605 -23.93 27.77 10.25
N SER A 606 -23.88 27.51 11.54
CA SER A 606 -24.70 28.21 12.52
C SER A 606 -23.95 29.29 13.32
N TYR A 607 -22.61 29.33 13.16
CA TYR A 607 -21.78 30.27 13.93
C TYR A 607 -20.72 30.95 13.05
N SER A 608 -20.35 32.15 13.42
CA SER A 608 -19.61 33.26 12.83
C SER A 608 -20.34 33.95 11.68
N VAL A 609 -20.72 33.28 10.63
CA VAL A 609 -21.63 33.75 9.58
C VAL A 609 -22.57 32.59 9.27
N ALA A 610 -23.86 32.80 9.52
CA ALA A 610 -24.86 31.79 9.16
C ALA A 610 -24.93 31.66 7.65
N ASP A 611 -24.59 30.48 7.16
CA ASP A 611 -24.61 30.13 5.72
C ASP A 611 -25.18 28.71 5.54
N ASN A 612 -26.09 28.59 4.60
CA ASN A 612 -26.70 27.30 4.26
C ASN A 612 -26.37 26.95 2.83
N ILE A 613 -25.82 25.79 2.66
CA ILE A 613 -25.43 25.25 1.36
C ILE A 613 -26.32 24.05 1.05
N SER A 614 -26.88 24.01 -0.15
CA SER A 614 -27.62 22.83 -0.60
C SER A 614 -27.28 22.59 -2.07
N HIS A 615 -26.70 21.41 -2.32
CA HIS A 615 -26.34 20.95 -3.66
C HIS A 615 -27.02 19.63 -3.97
N ASN A 616 -27.61 19.53 -5.15
CA ASN A 616 -28.17 18.29 -5.67
C ASN A 616 -27.44 17.87 -6.93
N TYR A 617 -27.02 16.62 -6.98
CA TYR A 617 -26.22 16.06 -8.05
C TYR A 617 -26.91 14.86 -8.69
N PHE A 618 -26.80 14.77 -10.00
CA PHE A 618 -27.11 13.55 -10.73
C PHE A 618 -25.88 13.10 -11.51
N SER A 619 -25.49 11.85 -11.35
CA SER A 619 -24.31 11.31 -12.00
C SER A 619 -24.60 9.95 -12.61
N VAL A 620 -24.09 9.72 -13.80
CA VAL A 620 -24.06 8.40 -14.44
C VAL A 620 -22.64 7.86 -14.32
N LEU A 621 -22.48 6.75 -13.64
CA LEU A 621 -21.19 6.17 -13.26
C LEU A 621 -21.00 4.81 -13.95
N PRO A 622 -20.54 4.80 -15.22
CA PRO A 622 -20.28 3.57 -15.95
C PRO A 622 -19.05 2.84 -15.44
N SER A 623 -19.10 1.51 -15.56
CA SER A 623 -17.98 0.61 -15.27
C SER A 623 -17.89 -0.49 -16.32
N ALA A 624 -16.66 -0.93 -16.63
CA ALA A 624 -16.42 -2.02 -17.57
C ALA A 624 -15.17 -2.80 -17.16
N MET A 625 -15.25 -4.11 -17.18
CA MET A 625 -14.09 -5.00 -17.02
C MET A 625 -14.07 -6.02 -18.15
N ILE A 626 -12.94 -6.13 -18.81
CA ILE A 626 -12.67 -7.12 -19.84
C ILE A 626 -11.49 -7.96 -19.40
N ARG A 627 -11.67 -9.25 -19.31
CA ARG A 627 -10.59 -10.19 -19.03
C ARG A 627 -10.46 -11.17 -20.20
N TYR A 628 -9.22 -11.37 -20.64
CA TYR A 628 -8.86 -12.35 -21.62
C TYR A 628 -7.77 -13.27 -21.08
N SER A 629 -8.06 -14.58 -21.02
CA SER A 629 -7.11 -15.59 -20.58
C SER A 629 -6.66 -16.40 -21.80
N LEU A 630 -5.47 -16.08 -22.34
CA LEU A 630 -4.92 -16.80 -23.48
C LEU A 630 -4.70 -18.27 -23.14
N ASN A 631 -4.14 -18.51 -21.95
CA ASN A 631 -3.99 -19.82 -21.31
C ASN A 631 -3.87 -19.62 -19.79
N ARG A 632 -3.59 -20.68 -19.03
CA ARG A 632 -3.47 -20.60 -17.55
C ARG A 632 -2.35 -19.66 -17.07
N ASN A 633 -1.37 -19.39 -17.91
CA ASN A 633 -0.15 -18.65 -17.57
C ASN A 633 -0.13 -17.22 -18.14
N ASN A 634 -1.12 -16.86 -18.97
CA ASN A 634 -1.23 -15.57 -19.64
C ASN A 634 -2.61 -14.99 -19.42
N SER A 635 -2.68 -13.82 -18.83
CA SER A 635 -3.92 -13.09 -18.65
C SER A 635 -3.76 -11.61 -18.97
N PHE A 636 -4.80 -11.06 -19.55
CA PHE A 636 -4.96 -9.65 -19.85
C PHE A 636 -6.23 -9.16 -19.17
N MET A 637 -6.19 -8.02 -18.50
CA MET A 637 -7.33 -7.38 -17.86
C MET A 637 -7.35 -5.89 -18.18
N LEU A 638 -8.49 -5.41 -18.64
CA LEU A 638 -8.80 -4.00 -18.79
C LEU A 638 -9.97 -3.69 -17.86
N ARG A 639 -9.80 -2.68 -17.01
CA ARG A 639 -10.85 -2.19 -16.10
C ARG A 639 -11.01 -0.69 -16.27
N TYR A 640 -12.22 -0.27 -16.50
CA TYR A 640 -12.64 1.12 -16.46
C TYR A 640 -13.69 1.30 -15.37
N ARG A 641 -13.58 2.38 -14.60
CA ARG A 641 -14.55 2.75 -13.56
C ARG A 641 -14.66 4.24 -13.44
N SER A 642 -15.88 4.74 -13.28
CA SER A 642 -16.14 6.09 -12.82
C SER A 642 -16.71 6.09 -11.41
N SER A 643 -16.44 7.17 -10.66
CA SER A 643 -16.93 7.40 -9.30
C SER A 643 -17.05 8.89 -9.03
N SER A 644 -18.00 9.27 -8.20
CA SER A 644 -18.13 10.64 -7.67
C SER A 644 -17.46 10.77 -6.30
N THR A 645 -16.98 11.96 -5.98
CA THR A 645 -16.42 12.30 -4.66
C THR A 645 -16.96 13.67 -4.26
N SER A 646 -17.63 13.75 -3.11
CA SER A 646 -18.07 15.01 -2.52
C SER A 646 -16.90 15.74 -1.87
N PRO A 647 -16.93 17.09 -1.80
CA PRO A 647 -16.02 17.85 -0.95
C PRO A 647 -16.12 17.40 0.52
N THR A 648 -15.00 17.50 1.24
CA THR A 648 -14.97 17.22 2.67
C THR A 648 -15.47 18.40 3.48
N LEU A 649 -15.93 18.14 4.72
CA LEU A 649 -16.33 19.19 5.66
C LEU A 649 -15.27 20.30 5.76
N GLN A 650 -14.02 19.96 5.97
CA GLN A 650 -12.91 20.93 6.06
C GLN A 650 -12.73 21.76 4.78
N GLN A 651 -13.02 21.20 3.62
CA GLN A 651 -12.94 21.93 2.34
C GLN A 651 -14.09 22.92 2.16
N LEU A 652 -15.23 22.69 2.80
CA LEU A 652 -16.42 23.55 2.73
C LEU A 652 -16.42 24.67 3.77
N GLN A 653 -15.83 24.45 4.95
CA GLN A 653 -15.80 25.42 6.04
C GLN A 653 -15.04 26.69 5.65
N SER A 654 -15.70 27.84 5.63
CA SER A 654 -15.13 29.17 5.29
C SER A 654 -14.34 29.83 6.44
N VAL A 655 -13.93 29.04 7.45
CA VAL A 655 -13.15 29.52 8.60
C VAL A 655 -11.66 29.53 8.27
N VAL A 656 -10.98 30.60 8.64
CA VAL A 656 -9.54 30.75 8.47
C VAL A 656 -8.82 29.94 9.55
N ASP A 657 -7.90 29.07 9.11
CA ASP A 657 -6.92 28.42 9.97
C ASP A 657 -5.62 29.23 9.97
N ASN A 658 -5.28 29.80 11.12
CA ASN A 658 -4.08 30.60 11.36
C ASN A 658 -3.08 29.89 12.29
N THR A 659 -3.12 28.56 12.35
CA THR A 659 -2.16 27.79 13.18
C THR A 659 -0.71 28.14 12.85
N ASN A 660 -0.47 28.54 11.61
CA ASN A 660 0.73 29.24 11.18
C ASN A 660 0.30 30.51 10.45
N PRO A 661 0.44 31.70 11.06
CA PRO A 661 0.04 32.97 10.45
C PRO A 661 0.73 33.30 9.13
N LEU A 662 1.89 32.66 8.86
CA LEU A 662 2.56 32.82 7.56
C LEU A 662 1.94 31.91 6.48
N PHE A 663 1.14 30.91 6.85
CA PHE A 663 0.48 29.95 5.96
C PHE A 663 -0.97 29.72 6.36
N LEU A 664 -1.79 30.69 6.07
CA LEU A 664 -3.23 30.66 6.34
C LEU A 664 -3.93 29.71 5.37
N SER A 665 -5.00 29.09 5.81
CA SER A 665 -5.86 28.32 4.95
C SER A 665 -7.35 28.52 5.27
N THR A 666 -8.22 28.40 4.26
CA THR A 666 -9.67 28.49 4.44
C THR A 666 -10.37 27.52 3.50
N GLY A 667 -11.59 27.12 3.81
CA GLY A 667 -12.42 26.32 2.91
C GLY A 667 -13.17 27.17 1.89
N ASN A 668 -14.03 26.49 1.11
CA ASN A 668 -14.85 27.09 0.07
C ASN A 668 -16.22 26.40 0.00
N PRO A 669 -17.26 27.04 0.48
CA PRO A 669 -18.61 26.51 0.44
C PRO A 669 -19.15 26.23 -0.97
N LEU A 670 -18.59 26.86 -2.00
CA LEU A 670 -19.04 26.77 -3.38
C LEU A 670 -18.42 25.58 -4.14
N LEU A 671 -17.81 24.63 -3.46
CA LEU A 671 -17.21 23.47 -4.09
C LEU A 671 -18.25 22.49 -4.59
N ASP A 672 -18.08 22.06 -5.82
CA ASP A 672 -18.83 20.99 -6.47
C ASP A 672 -18.19 19.61 -6.24
N GLN A 673 -18.99 18.55 -6.48
CA GLN A 673 -18.46 17.18 -6.49
C GLN A 673 -17.49 16.97 -7.65
N GLN A 674 -16.53 16.09 -7.42
CA GLN A 674 -15.55 15.65 -8.40
C GLN A 674 -15.95 14.31 -9.00
N ILE A 675 -15.85 14.16 -10.32
CA ILE A 675 -16.04 12.88 -11.03
C ILE A 675 -14.68 12.31 -11.45
N ASN A 676 -14.39 11.10 -10.97
CA ASN A 676 -13.15 10.39 -11.28
C ASN A 676 -13.41 9.32 -12.35
N HIS A 677 -12.57 9.27 -13.37
CA HIS A 677 -12.53 8.23 -14.38
C HIS A 677 -11.19 7.51 -14.30
N THR A 678 -11.20 6.21 -14.01
CA THR A 678 -9.99 5.41 -13.87
C THR A 678 -10.01 4.26 -14.87
N LEU A 679 -8.93 4.15 -15.64
CA LEU A 679 -8.69 3.05 -16.58
C LEU A 679 -7.42 2.31 -16.15
N ASN A 680 -7.51 1.01 -15.93
CA ASN A 680 -6.39 0.14 -15.58
C ASN A 680 -6.28 -1.00 -16.59
N LEU A 681 -5.08 -1.20 -17.11
CA LEU A 681 -4.70 -2.29 -17.98
C LEU A 681 -3.63 -3.11 -17.28
N ARG A 682 -3.80 -4.42 -17.21
CA ARG A 682 -2.82 -5.36 -16.67
C ARG A 682 -2.62 -6.54 -17.61
N TYR A 683 -1.37 -6.84 -17.90
CA TYR A 683 -0.95 -8.07 -18.57
C TYR A 683 -0.02 -8.85 -17.66
N THR A 684 -0.26 -10.12 -17.49
CA THR A 684 0.58 -11.01 -16.67
C THR A 684 0.91 -12.27 -17.46
N LEU A 685 2.20 -12.59 -17.49
CA LEU A 685 2.76 -13.83 -18.03
C LEU A 685 3.61 -14.50 -16.97
N THR A 686 3.34 -15.77 -16.67
CA THR A 686 4.14 -16.55 -15.71
C THR A 686 4.48 -17.90 -16.34
N THR A 687 5.73 -18.29 -16.30
CA THR A 687 6.19 -19.59 -16.81
C THR A 687 6.50 -20.55 -15.67
N MET A 688 6.42 -21.86 -15.92
CA MET A 688 6.77 -22.89 -14.93
C MET A 688 8.27 -22.81 -14.52
N SER A 689 9.14 -22.26 -15.37
CA SER A 689 10.55 -21.98 -15.05
C SER A 689 10.76 -20.84 -14.08
N GLY A 690 9.68 -20.14 -13.67
CA GLY A 690 9.73 -19.02 -12.73
C GLY A 690 10.01 -17.67 -13.38
N GLN A 691 9.88 -17.54 -14.70
CA GLN A 691 9.87 -16.24 -15.36
C GLN A 691 8.51 -15.61 -15.19
N THR A 692 8.49 -14.36 -14.78
CA THR A 692 7.25 -13.58 -14.61
C THR A 692 7.41 -12.23 -15.30
N PHE A 693 6.48 -11.90 -16.20
CA PHE A 693 6.39 -10.59 -16.82
C PHE A 693 5.06 -9.96 -16.47
N ILE A 694 5.09 -8.75 -15.96
CA ILE A 694 3.91 -7.98 -15.58
C ILE A 694 4.03 -6.59 -16.22
N ALA A 695 2.99 -6.19 -16.94
CA ALA A 695 2.85 -4.85 -17.47
C ALA A 695 1.55 -4.24 -16.97
N MET A 696 1.62 -3.04 -16.42
CA MET A 696 0.47 -2.28 -15.95
C MET A 696 0.49 -0.89 -16.53
N LEU A 697 -0.69 -0.41 -16.94
CA LEU A 697 -0.93 0.97 -17.34
C LEU A 697 -2.19 1.45 -16.63
N GLY A 698 -2.07 2.57 -15.93
CA GLY A 698 -3.17 3.25 -15.26
C GLY A 698 -3.36 4.65 -15.85
N ALA A 699 -4.60 5.07 -16.01
CA ALA A 699 -4.94 6.44 -16.36
C ALA A 699 -6.07 6.91 -15.47
N THR A 700 -5.93 8.11 -14.91
CA THR A 700 -6.97 8.76 -14.12
C THR A 700 -7.23 10.15 -14.69
N LEU A 701 -8.51 10.44 -14.94
CA LEU A 701 -9.03 11.76 -15.26
C LEU A 701 -9.95 12.21 -14.15
N ARG A 702 -9.90 13.49 -13.78
CA ARG A 702 -10.82 14.08 -12.79
C ARG A 702 -11.47 15.33 -13.36
N ASN A 703 -12.78 15.30 -13.45
CA ASN A 703 -13.60 16.46 -13.78
C ASN A 703 -14.00 17.14 -12.49
N GLY A 704 -13.96 18.48 -12.47
CA GLY A 704 -14.21 19.24 -11.24
C GLY A 704 -13.18 18.97 -10.15
N TYR A 705 -11.91 18.74 -10.51
CA TYR A 705 -10.84 18.46 -9.55
C TYR A 705 -10.74 19.57 -8.49
N VAL A 706 -10.78 19.21 -7.22
CA VAL A 706 -10.59 20.16 -6.12
C VAL A 706 -9.09 20.45 -6.00
N ALA A 707 -8.70 21.61 -6.48
CA ALA A 707 -7.35 22.14 -6.54
C ALA A 707 -7.16 23.25 -5.51
N ASP A 708 -5.91 23.60 -5.23
CA ASP A 708 -5.57 24.71 -4.36
C ASP A 708 -5.43 26.01 -5.17
N SER A 709 -6.02 27.09 -4.66
CA SER A 709 -5.79 28.47 -5.07
C SER A 709 -4.99 29.14 -3.96
N THR A 710 -3.74 29.50 -4.25
CA THR A 710 -2.85 30.17 -3.31
C THR A 710 -2.68 31.61 -3.68
N PHE A 711 -2.89 32.48 -2.70
CA PHE A 711 -2.63 33.91 -2.78
C PHE A 711 -1.48 34.22 -1.83
N VAL A 712 -0.51 35.02 -2.25
CA VAL A 712 0.61 35.52 -1.44
C VAL A 712 0.48 37.03 -1.34
N ALA A 713 0.50 37.51 -0.11
CA ALA A 713 0.41 38.95 0.15
C ALA A 713 1.71 39.66 -0.27
N THR A 714 1.58 40.66 -1.13
CA THR A 714 2.71 41.53 -1.56
C THR A 714 2.85 42.76 -0.67
N GLU A 715 1.86 43.05 0.14
CA GLU A 715 1.75 44.09 1.18
C GLU A 715 0.90 43.51 2.31
N ASP A 716 0.91 44.16 3.45
CA ASP A 716 0.04 43.79 4.58
C ASP A 716 -1.42 44.02 4.21
N ILE A 717 -2.24 42.99 4.41
CA ILE A 717 -3.68 43.04 4.09
C ILE A 717 -4.49 42.52 5.27
N THR A 718 -5.66 43.10 5.43
CA THR A 718 -6.64 42.58 6.39
C THR A 718 -7.67 41.75 5.63
N LEU A 719 -7.75 40.46 5.94
CA LEU A 719 -8.77 39.58 5.39
C LEU A 719 -10.16 39.93 5.90
N PRO A 720 -11.26 39.54 5.19
CA PRO A 720 -12.59 39.66 5.72
C PRO A 720 -12.70 39.07 7.13
N GLY A 721 -13.19 39.86 8.08
CA GLY A 721 -13.30 39.46 9.47
C GLY A 721 -12.19 39.98 10.39
N GLY A 722 -11.22 40.76 9.87
CA GLY A 722 -10.22 41.43 10.68
C GLY A 722 -8.98 40.61 10.98
N ILE A 723 -8.78 39.50 10.25
CA ILE A 723 -7.53 38.69 10.34
C ILE A 723 -6.47 39.39 9.52
N GLU A 724 -5.38 39.75 10.18
CA GLU A 724 -4.22 40.33 9.51
C GLU A 724 -3.39 39.28 8.82
N MET A 725 -2.92 39.58 7.65
CA MET A 725 -2.04 38.76 6.83
C MET A 725 -0.84 39.62 6.39
N ASP A 726 0.32 39.31 6.94
CA ASP A 726 1.54 40.04 6.67
C ASP A 726 2.04 39.87 5.24
N LYS A 727 2.81 40.81 4.77
CA LYS A 727 3.56 40.71 3.52
C LYS A 727 4.39 39.42 3.50
N GLY A 728 4.24 38.62 2.42
CA GLY A 728 4.90 37.32 2.28
C GLY A 728 4.11 36.16 2.84
N ALA A 729 3.10 36.40 3.67
CA ALA A 729 2.21 35.34 4.14
C ALA A 729 1.33 34.81 2.98
N GLN A 730 0.86 33.58 3.12
CA GLN A 730 0.08 32.86 2.09
C GLN A 730 -1.30 32.51 2.60
N LEU A 731 -2.29 32.64 1.74
CA LEU A 731 -3.66 32.12 1.97
C LEU A 731 -3.96 31.09 0.90
N THR A 732 -4.27 29.85 1.32
CA THR A 732 -4.69 28.77 0.42
C THR A 732 -6.17 28.46 0.58
N ARG A 733 -6.89 28.35 -0.53
CA ARG A 733 -8.33 28.04 -0.62
C ARG A 733 -8.58 26.96 -1.67
N PRO A 734 -9.40 25.92 -1.40
CA PRO A 734 -9.76 24.91 -2.40
C PRO A 734 -10.74 25.49 -3.45
N VAL A 735 -10.54 25.09 -4.71
CA VAL A 735 -11.37 25.49 -5.87
C VAL A 735 -11.56 24.32 -6.83
N ASN A 736 -12.69 24.24 -7.55
CA ASN A 736 -12.87 23.25 -8.60
C ASN A 736 -12.17 23.69 -9.89
N LEU A 737 -11.30 22.86 -10.42
CA LEU A 737 -10.61 23.08 -11.68
C LEU A 737 -10.67 21.84 -12.58
N ASP A 738 -10.80 22.04 -13.87
CA ASP A 738 -10.63 20.99 -14.88
C ASP A 738 -9.19 20.95 -15.40
N GLY A 739 -8.78 19.77 -15.86
CA GLY A 739 -7.47 19.56 -16.45
C GLY A 739 -6.54 18.65 -15.66
N TYR A 740 -7.03 18.05 -14.55
CA TYR A 740 -6.28 17.00 -13.85
C TYR A 740 -6.30 15.70 -14.64
N TYR A 741 -5.14 15.15 -14.91
CA TYR A 741 -4.98 13.77 -15.36
C TYR A 741 -3.65 13.18 -14.86
N SER A 742 -3.64 11.86 -14.65
CA SER A 742 -2.42 11.12 -14.31
C SER A 742 -2.34 9.84 -15.13
N LEU A 743 -1.10 9.50 -15.51
CA LEU A 743 -0.76 8.27 -16.22
C LEU A 743 0.29 7.53 -15.39
N GLN A 744 0.07 6.26 -15.17
CA GLN A 744 1.01 5.39 -14.46
C GLN A 744 1.36 4.21 -15.36
N ALA A 745 2.63 3.86 -15.42
CA ALA A 745 3.10 2.68 -16.15
C ALA A 745 4.07 1.90 -15.25
N MET A 746 3.95 0.58 -15.26
CA MET A 746 4.90 -0.30 -14.62
C MET A 746 5.14 -1.54 -15.45
N LEU A 747 6.42 -1.86 -15.63
CA LEU A 747 6.88 -3.09 -16.25
C LEU A 747 7.78 -3.81 -15.26
N THR A 748 7.50 -5.08 -15.01
CA THR A 748 8.36 -5.92 -14.16
C THR A 748 8.66 -7.22 -14.90
N TYR A 749 9.94 -7.58 -14.94
CA TYR A 749 10.40 -8.85 -15.48
C TYR A 749 11.31 -9.56 -14.49
N GLY A 750 10.80 -10.63 -13.94
CA GLY A 750 11.53 -11.50 -13.01
C GLY A 750 11.94 -12.81 -13.69
N PHE A 751 13.20 -13.22 -13.53
CA PHE A 751 13.68 -14.47 -14.09
C PHE A 751 14.81 -15.06 -13.26
N PRO A 752 14.97 -16.40 -13.27
CA PRO A 752 16.13 -17.06 -12.69
C PRO A 752 17.36 -16.91 -13.57
N LEU A 753 18.49 -16.58 -12.97
CA LEU A 753 19.80 -16.52 -13.62
C LEU A 753 20.65 -17.68 -13.09
N ASP A 754 20.59 -18.81 -13.79
CA ASP A 754 21.20 -20.08 -13.35
C ASP A 754 22.73 -20.00 -13.25
N LEU A 755 23.39 -19.11 -14.03
CA LEU A 755 24.85 -18.92 -14.01
C LEU A 755 25.39 -18.59 -12.62
N ILE A 756 24.67 -17.74 -11.88
CA ILE A 756 25.01 -17.29 -10.53
C ILE A 756 24.03 -17.81 -9.47
N ARG A 757 23.18 -18.77 -9.86
CA ARG A 757 22.12 -19.34 -8.98
C ARG A 757 21.35 -18.26 -8.23
N SER A 758 20.85 -17.28 -8.96
CA SER A 758 20.16 -16.12 -8.39
C SER A 758 18.86 -15.83 -9.15
N ASN A 759 17.99 -15.05 -8.56
CA ASN A 759 16.82 -14.49 -9.23
C ASN A 759 17.07 -13.03 -9.53
N VAL A 760 16.73 -12.59 -10.73
CA VAL A 760 16.83 -11.19 -11.16
C VAL A 760 15.45 -10.62 -11.36
N ASN A 761 15.17 -9.47 -10.77
CA ASN A 761 13.97 -8.68 -10.99
C ASN A 761 14.35 -7.33 -11.59
N LEU A 762 13.85 -7.04 -12.78
CA LEU A 762 13.96 -5.75 -13.44
C LEU A 762 12.60 -5.07 -13.37
N SER A 763 12.58 -3.83 -12.91
CA SER A 763 11.34 -3.05 -12.82
C SER A 763 11.55 -1.66 -13.40
N LEU A 764 10.58 -1.19 -14.16
CA LEU A 764 10.50 0.18 -14.67
C LEU A 764 9.14 0.72 -14.23
N ALA A 765 9.14 1.74 -13.37
CA ALA A 765 7.93 2.44 -12.98
C ALA A 765 7.97 3.87 -13.51
N GLY A 766 6.85 4.38 -13.98
CA GLY A 766 6.71 5.75 -14.45
C GLY A 766 5.37 6.34 -14.01
N ASN A 767 5.39 7.57 -13.57
CA ASN A 767 4.19 8.35 -13.26
C ASN A 767 4.29 9.70 -13.94
N TYR A 768 3.22 10.09 -14.61
CA TYR A 768 3.08 11.43 -15.19
C TYR A 768 1.76 12.01 -14.72
N ALA A 769 1.77 13.21 -14.16
CA ALA A 769 0.58 13.91 -13.70
C ALA A 769 0.57 15.34 -14.23
N SER A 770 -0.63 15.84 -14.56
CA SER A 770 -0.90 17.25 -14.79
C SER A 770 -1.87 17.72 -13.72
N VAL A 771 -1.41 18.65 -12.90
CA VAL A 771 -2.14 19.15 -11.72
C VAL A 771 -2.44 20.63 -11.95
N PRO A 772 -3.72 21.01 -12.15
CA PRO A 772 -4.11 22.39 -12.24
C PRO A 772 -4.10 23.06 -10.85
N THR A 773 -3.63 24.30 -10.79
CA THR A 773 -3.62 25.14 -9.60
C THR A 773 -3.93 26.60 -9.98
N ILE A 774 -4.25 27.44 -8.99
CA ILE A 774 -4.29 28.89 -9.15
C ILE A 774 -3.24 29.50 -8.20
N PHE A 775 -2.41 30.38 -8.74
CA PHE A 775 -1.44 31.13 -7.99
C PHE A 775 -1.60 32.63 -8.28
N ASN A 776 -1.84 33.44 -7.24
CA ASN A 776 -2.12 34.88 -7.35
C ASN A 776 -3.14 35.21 -8.47
N GLY A 777 -4.22 34.42 -8.54
CA GLY A 777 -5.28 34.59 -9.55
C GLY A 777 -4.95 34.02 -10.94
N VAL A 778 -3.73 33.54 -11.16
CA VAL A 778 -3.32 33.00 -12.46
C VAL A 778 -3.43 31.45 -12.44
N LYS A 779 -4.19 30.91 -13.38
CA LYS A 779 -4.31 29.45 -13.54
C LYS A 779 -3.03 28.88 -14.11
N SER A 780 -2.48 27.90 -13.44
CA SER A 780 -1.26 27.15 -13.81
C SER A 780 -1.52 25.66 -13.87
N ASN A 781 -0.73 24.94 -14.66
CA ASN A 781 -0.66 23.49 -14.68
C ASN A 781 0.76 23.03 -14.36
N THR A 782 0.93 22.32 -13.26
CA THR A 782 2.20 21.65 -12.97
C THR A 782 2.18 20.25 -13.56
N ARG A 783 3.21 19.93 -14.34
CA ARG A 783 3.41 18.60 -14.94
C ARG A 783 4.54 17.91 -14.22
N GLU A 784 4.21 16.80 -13.59
CA GLU A 784 5.15 16.01 -12.81
C GLU A 784 5.44 14.71 -13.57
N LEU A 785 6.70 14.40 -13.76
CA LEU A 785 7.18 13.13 -14.30
C LEU A 785 8.12 12.49 -13.30
N THR A 786 7.79 11.28 -12.89
CA THR A 786 8.69 10.42 -12.09
C THR A 786 8.95 9.15 -12.87
N PHE A 787 10.22 8.78 -13.02
CA PHE A 787 10.64 7.54 -13.68
C PHE A 787 11.63 6.79 -12.78
N VAL A 788 11.33 5.52 -12.48
CA VAL A 788 12.08 4.72 -11.51
C VAL A 788 12.49 3.38 -12.13
N PRO A 789 13.66 3.29 -12.78
CA PRO A 789 14.28 2.01 -13.07
C PRO A 789 14.83 1.36 -11.79
N LYS A 790 14.63 0.06 -11.65
CA LYS A 790 15.08 -0.73 -10.51
C LYS A 790 15.57 -2.10 -10.94
N VAL A 791 16.67 -2.55 -10.37
CA VAL A 791 17.16 -3.92 -10.50
C VAL A 791 17.37 -4.53 -9.11
N VAL A 792 16.94 -5.77 -8.95
CA VAL A 792 17.18 -6.55 -7.73
C VAL A 792 17.72 -7.92 -8.12
N ILE A 793 18.83 -8.32 -7.52
CA ILE A 793 19.47 -9.64 -7.70
C ILE A 793 19.48 -10.33 -6.34
N GLY A 794 18.64 -11.35 -6.16
CA GLY A 794 18.56 -12.14 -4.94
C GLY A 794 19.19 -13.51 -5.12
N SER A 795 20.08 -13.91 -4.22
CA SER A 795 20.70 -15.23 -4.26
C SER A 795 19.68 -16.36 -4.06
N ASN A 796 19.94 -17.48 -4.70
CA ASN A 796 19.21 -18.74 -4.48
C ASN A 796 20.20 -19.92 -4.42
N ILE A 797 21.33 -19.72 -3.71
CA ILE A 797 22.47 -20.62 -3.69
C ILE A 797 22.27 -21.69 -2.61
N SER A 798 22.08 -21.28 -1.37
CA SER A 798 21.95 -22.17 -0.23
C SER A 798 21.22 -21.47 0.93
N ASP A 799 20.87 -22.24 1.96
CA ASP A 799 20.36 -21.77 3.24
C ASP A 799 21.43 -21.21 4.19
N LYS A 800 22.72 -21.25 3.77
CA LYS A 800 23.85 -20.72 4.54
C LYS A 800 24.42 -19.42 4.00
N LEU A 801 24.24 -19.16 2.71
CA LEU A 801 24.69 -17.94 2.06
C LEU A 801 23.54 -17.30 1.33
N ASP A 802 23.22 -16.10 1.76
CA ASP A 802 22.17 -15.27 1.20
C ASP A 802 22.71 -13.87 0.88
N PHE A 803 22.48 -13.39 -0.34
CA PHE A 803 22.73 -12.00 -0.68
C PHE A 803 21.57 -11.41 -1.48
N THR A 804 21.39 -10.12 -1.35
CA THR A 804 20.49 -9.32 -2.18
C THR A 804 21.23 -8.04 -2.57
N LEU A 805 21.32 -7.79 -3.85
CA LEU A 805 21.84 -6.54 -4.41
C LEU A 805 20.70 -5.83 -5.09
N SER A 806 20.52 -4.57 -4.80
CA SER A 806 19.51 -3.74 -5.47
C SER A 806 20.07 -2.37 -5.82
N TYR A 807 19.56 -1.84 -6.92
CA TYR A 807 19.80 -0.47 -7.33
C TYR A 807 18.52 0.10 -7.90
N SER A 808 18.18 1.32 -7.51
CA SER A 808 17.11 2.11 -8.08
C SER A 808 17.54 3.56 -8.26
N ALA A 809 17.04 4.19 -9.31
CA ALA A 809 17.17 5.62 -9.54
C ALA A 809 15.79 6.23 -9.69
N SER A 810 15.45 7.22 -8.87
CA SER A 810 14.20 7.98 -8.99
C SER A 810 14.50 9.29 -9.70
N ILE A 811 14.11 9.36 -10.97
CA ILE A 811 14.28 10.53 -11.84
C ILE A 811 12.99 11.33 -11.74
N ASN A 812 13.08 12.52 -11.15
CA ASN A 812 11.95 13.41 -10.92
C ASN A 812 12.11 14.68 -11.75
N LYS A 813 11.04 15.06 -12.45
CA LYS A 813 10.98 16.26 -13.25
C LYS A 813 9.63 16.95 -13.05
N ALA A 814 9.66 18.21 -12.65
CA ALA A 814 8.49 19.06 -12.55
C ALA A 814 8.59 20.24 -13.53
N LEU A 815 7.53 20.51 -14.28
CA LEU A 815 7.40 21.60 -15.25
C LEU A 815 6.14 22.39 -14.92
N SER A 816 6.27 23.69 -14.66
CA SER A 816 5.11 24.58 -14.55
C SER A 816 4.76 25.21 -15.90
N SER A 817 3.48 25.51 -16.09
CA SER A 817 3.01 26.25 -17.30
C SER A 817 3.18 27.76 -17.19
N VAL A 818 3.48 28.29 -16.00
CA VAL A 818 3.85 29.71 -15.84
C VAL A 818 5.29 29.85 -16.30
N ALA A 819 5.51 30.71 -17.31
CA ALA A 819 6.82 30.91 -17.91
C ALA A 819 7.87 31.32 -16.86
N ASP A 820 9.08 30.83 -17.02
CA ASP A 820 10.29 31.10 -16.21
C ASP A 820 10.36 30.38 -14.83
N LEU A 821 9.43 29.48 -14.50
CA LEU A 821 9.64 28.59 -13.37
C LEU A 821 10.67 27.53 -13.74
N ASN A 822 11.83 27.59 -13.09
CA ASN A 822 12.90 26.63 -13.28
C ASN A 822 12.39 25.19 -13.14
N THR A 823 12.73 24.36 -14.13
CA THR A 823 12.41 22.93 -14.08
C THR A 823 13.19 22.28 -12.95
N SER A 824 12.48 21.74 -11.94
CA SER A 824 13.15 20.88 -10.98
C SER A 824 13.45 19.54 -11.67
N ASN A 825 14.74 19.25 -11.84
CA ASN A 825 15.22 17.97 -12.32
C ASN A 825 16.19 17.43 -11.28
N TYR A 826 15.79 16.41 -10.56
CA TYR A 826 16.71 15.73 -9.64
C TYR A 826 16.58 14.22 -9.74
N VAL A 827 17.65 13.55 -9.40
CA VAL A 827 17.72 12.10 -9.38
C VAL A 827 18.16 11.66 -7.99
N THR A 828 17.40 10.74 -7.40
CA THR A 828 17.79 10.05 -6.17
C THR A 828 18.27 8.66 -6.51
N HIS A 829 19.49 8.32 -6.14
CA HIS A 829 20.10 7.01 -6.33
C HIS A 829 20.06 6.23 -5.02
N ILE A 830 19.57 5.00 -5.03
CA ILE A 830 19.64 4.11 -3.89
C ILE A 830 20.27 2.79 -4.35
N ALA A 831 21.41 2.44 -3.78
CA ALA A 831 22.05 1.15 -3.98
C ALA A 831 22.15 0.42 -2.65
N GLN A 832 21.74 -0.83 -2.61
CA GLN A 832 21.80 -1.63 -1.38
C GLN A 832 22.44 -2.99 -1.65
N ALA A 833 23.35 -3.37 -0.78
CA ALA A 833 23.94 -4.70 -0.72
C ALA A 833 23.63 -5.31 0.65
N ARG A 834 22.88 -6.38 0.66
CA ARG A 834 22.62 -7.18 1.87
C ARG A 834 23.27 -8.56 1.70
N VAL A 835 24.04 -8.97 2.72
CA VAL A 835 24.69 -10.29 2.77
C VAL A 835 24.38 -10.93 4.10
N GLY A 836 23.98 -12.18 4.08
CA GLY A 836 23.87 -13.05 5.23
C GLY A 836 24.66 -14.33 5.00
N TRP A 837 25.55 -14.69 5.91
CA TRP A 837 26.39 -15.85 5.77
C TRP A 837 26.54 -16.61 7.07
N THR A 838 26.04 -17.83 7.08
CA THR A 838 26.27 -18.78 8.18
C THR A 838 27.45 -19.66 7.81
N PHE A 839 28.56 -19.49 8.51
CA PHE A 839 29.78 -20.19 8.27
C PHE A 839 30.19 -21.07 9.47
N TRP A 840 31.44 -21.36 9.63
CA TRP A 840 31.99 -22.31 10.61
C TRP A 840 31.26 -22.29 12.00
N ALA A 841 30.86 -23.48 12.44
CA ALA A 841 30.29 -23.76 13.76
C ALA A 841 29.02 -22.90 14.10
N GLY A 842 28.23 -22.47 13.11
CA GLY A 842 27.00 -21.68 13.32
C GLY A 842 27.24 -20.21 13.63
N LEU A 843 28.39 -19.67 13.26
CA LEU A 843 28.59 -18.23 13.23
C LEU A 843 27.83 -17.65 12.03
N THR A 844 27.07 -16.59 12.27
CA THR A 844 26.24 -15.93 11.27
C THR A 844 26.62 -14.46 11.18
N LEU A 845 27.10 -14.04 10.02
CA LEU A 845 27.33 -12.63 9.67
C LEU A 845 26.12 -12.13 8.89
N ARG A 846 25.56 -11.00 9.27
CA ARG A 846 24.59 -10.24 8.46
C ARG A 846 25.14 -8.85 8.28
N SER A 847 25.07 -8.32 7.06
CA SER A 847 25.55 -6.98 6.74
C SER A 847 24.64 -6.36 5.70
N THR A 848 24.26 -5.12 5.91
CA THR A 848 23.48 -4.32 4.95
C THR A 848 24.18 -2.98 4.79
N LEU A 849 24.61 -2.70 3.57
CA LEU A 849 25.17 -1.42 3.17
C LEU A 849 24.21 -0.76 2.19
N THR A 850 23.74 0.44 2.52
CA THR A 850 22.86 1.25 1.66
C THR A 850 23.58 2.55 1.33
N TYR A 851 23.71 2.84 0.05
CA TYR A 851 24.14 4.12 -0.48
C TYR A 851 22.91 4.91 -0.90
N THR A 852 22.82 6.16 -0.50
CA THR A 852 21.84 7.13 -0.99
C THR A 852 22.58 8.35 -1.52
N GLY A 853 22.33 8.67 -2.79
CA GLY A 853 22.96 9.80 -3.45
C GLY A 853 21.93 10.65 -4.18
N TYR A 854 22.24 11.92 -4.34
CA TYR A 854 21.38 12.90 -4.97
C TYR A 854 22.14 13.61 -6.10
N SER A 855 21.45 13.94 -7.17
CA SER A 855 22.02 14.75 -8.26
C SER A 855 20.97 15.71 -8.82
N GLY A 856 21.40 16.91 -9.19
CA GLY A 856 20.52 17.96 -9.73
C GLY A 856 19.72 18.72 -8.67
N LEU A 857 20.07 18.61 -7.40
CA LEU A 857 19.53 19.43 -6.34
C LEU A 857 20.24 20.79 -6.29
N SER A 858 19.53 21.84 -5.86
CA SER A 858 20.11 23.18 -5.64
C SER A 858 20.75 23.29 -4.24
N ALA A 859 20.31 22.46 -3.29
CA ALA A 859 20.83 22.44 -1.94
C ALA A 859 22.14 21.61 -1.84
N ASP A 860 23.04 22.03 -0.98
CA ASP A 860 24.23 21.26 -0.59
C ASP A 860 23.76 19.98 0.15
N THR A 861 23.62 18.91 -0.60
CA THR A 861 23.30 17.60 -0.04
C THR A 861 24.48 16.68 -0.24
N GLU A 862 24.89 16.01 0.81
CA GLU A 862 25.94 15.01 0.75
C GLU A 862 25.35 13.63 0.50
N ASP A 863 26.00 12.86 -0.37
CA ASP A 863 25.74 11.43 -0.50
C ASP A 863 26.16 10.72 0.78
N TYR A 864 25.42 9.71 1.20
CA TYR A 864 25.74 8.99 2.44
C TYR A 864 25.61 7.49 2.32
N PHE A 865 26.33 6.80 3.21
CA PHE A 865 26.27 5.34 3.37
C PHE A 865 25.69 5.00 4.74
N LEU A 866 24.64 4.20 4.78
CA LEU A 866 24.15 3.55 5.99
C LEU A 866 24.65 2.12 6.01
N TRP A 867 25.57 1.81 6.93
CA TRP A 867 26.12 0.47 7.08
C TRP A 867 25.72 -0.15 8.41
N ASN A 868 24.91 -1.20 8.33
CA ASN A 868 24.47 -2.01 9.48
C ASN A 868 25.10 -3.40 9.38
N ALA A 869 25.63 -3.92 10.48
CA ALA A 869 26.17 -5.27 10.51
C ALA A 869 25.85 -5.99 11.82
N SER A 870 25.77 -7.32 11.76
CA SER A 870 25.63 -8.14 12.95
C SER A 870 26.45 -9.42 12.85
N LEU A 871 27.04 -9.84 13.96
CA LEU A 871 27.72 -11.10 14.13
C LEU A 871 27.01 -11.91 15.21
N GLY A 872 26.46 -13.07 14.84
CA GLY A 872 25.72 -13.95 15.71
C GLY A 872 26.36 -15.32 15.85
N LYS A 873 26.13 -15.99 16.96
CA LYS A 873 26.48 -17.37 17.20
C LYS A 873 25.22 -18.15 17.52
N LYS A 874 24.88 -19.09 16.65
CA LYS A 874 23.77 -20.02 16.86
C LYS A 874 24.24 -21.20 17.69
N PHE A 875 23.40 -21.67 18.62
CA PHE A 875 23.67 -22.77 19.52
C PHE A 875 22.35 -23.45 19.94
N LEU A 876 22.41 -24.46 20.78
CA LEU A 876 21.35 -25.40 21.13
C LEU A 876 20.96 -26.30 19.94
N LYS A 877 20.13 -27.31 20.25
CA LYS A 877 19.61 -28.26 19.26
C LYS A 877 18.80 -27.51 18.19
N ASN A 878 19.00 -27.85 16.93
CA ASN A 878 18.35 -27.22 15.79
C ASN A 878 18.61 -25.69 15.66
N ASN A 879 19.75 -25.18 16.19
CA ASN A 879 20.07 -23.75 16.17
C ASN A 879 18.96 -22.87 16.80
N ALA A 880 18.30 -23.38 17.84
CA ALA A 880 17.15 -22.72 18.44
C ALA A 880 17.50 -21.38 19.14
N ALA A 881 18.75 -21.21 19.59
CA ALA A 881 19.18 -19.98 20.24
C ALA A 881 20.32 -19.30 19.44
N GLU A 882 20.32 -17.96 19.47
CA GLU A 882 21.36 -17.12 18.88
C GLU A 882 21.72 -15.97 19.84
N ILE A 883 23.02 -15.79 20.13
CA ILE A 883 23.52 -14.54 20.71
C ILE A 883 24.12 -13.75 19.57
N ARG A 884 23.82 -12.43 19.50
CA ARG A 884 24.14 -11.58 18.38
C ARG A 884 24.64 -10.21 18.88
N LEU A 885 25.72 -9.72 18.27
CA LEU A 885 26.15 -8.34 18.35
C LEU A 885 25.64 -7.63 17.11
N ASP A 886 24.78 -6.66 17.27
CA ASP A 886 24.24 -5.79 16.24
C ASP A 886 24.92 -4.42 16.32
N VAL A 887 25.37 -3.88 15.19
CA VAL A 887 25.90 -2.53 15.09
C VAL A 887 25.12 -1.79 14.00
N TYR A 888 24.52 -0.69 14.38
CA TYR A 888 23.74 0.19 13.51
C TYR A 888 24.56 1.41 13.14
N ASP A 889 24.51 1.79 11.86
CA ASP A 889 25.20 2.96 11.30
C ASP A 889 26.69 3.04 11.67
N ILE A 890 27.46 2.02 11.27
CA ILE A 890 28.90 1.91 11.57
C ILE A 890 29.68 3.13 11.12
N LEU A 891 29.25 3.80 10.06
CA LEU A 891 29.93 4.97 9.48
C LEU A 891 29.48 6.30 10.10
N GLY A 892 28.38 6.32 10.86
CA GLY A 892 27.82 7.53 11.46
C GLY A 892 27.33 8.55 10.43
N GLN A 893 26.85 8.10 9.28
CA GLN A 893 26.46 8.96 8.17
C GLN A 893 24.95 9.01 7.92
N SER A 894 24.14 8.40 8.79
CA SER A 894 22.69 8.41 8.61
C SER A 894 22.13 9.82 8.56
N GLN A 895 21.34 10.12 7.55
CA GLN A 895 20.71 11.43 7.35
C GLN A 895 19.25 11.22 6.95
N SER A 896 18.41 12.22 7.25
CA SER A 896 17.05 12.32 6.74
C SER A 896 16.94 13.59 5.92
N PHE A 897 16.92 13.45 4.61
CA PHE A 897 16.77 14.56 3.68
C PHE A 897 15.62 14.28 2.72
N ARG A 898 14.82 15.30 2.46
CA ARG A 898 13.77 15.23 1.45
C ARG A 898 13.61 16.56 0.73
N GLN A 899 13.58 16.52 -0.59
CA GLN A 899 13.14 17.62 -1.41
C GLN A 899 11.70 17.41 -1.85
N SER A 900 10.92 18.48 -1.90
CA SER A 900 9.62 18.53 -2.57
C SER A 900 9.49 19.81 -3.37
N VAL A 901 8.68 19.75 -4.43
CA VAL A 901 8.43 20.87 -5.32
C VAL A 901 6.96 21.24 -5.19
N GLY A 902 6.69 22.48 -4.81
CA GLY A 902 5.37 23.09 -4.81
C GLY A 902 5.05 23.76 -6.16
N SER A 903 3.93 24.46 -6.24
CA SER A 903 3.54 25.22 -7.42
C SER A 903 4.43 26.43 -7.70
N ASN A 904 5.12 26.94 -6.66
CA ASN A 904 5.89 28.21 -6.70
C ASN A 904 7.15 28.20 -5.81
N TYR A 905 7.53 27.03 -5.26
CA TYR A 905 8.67 26.91 -4.34
C TYR A 905 9.33 25.53 -4.39
N TYR A 906 10.55 25.45 -3.87
CA TYR A 906 11.22 24.22 -3.44
C TYR A 906 11.23 24.15 -1.92
N ASP A 907 10.94 22.98 -1.35
CA ASP A 907 11.17 22.68 0.05
C ASP A 907 12.33 21.70 0.19
N TYR A 908 13.25 22.04 1.07
CA TYR A 908 14.35 21.19 1.55
C TYR A 908 14.09 20.91 3.02
N LEU A 909 13.99 19.64 3.36
CA LEU A 909 13.63 19.20 4.70
C LEU A 909 14.66 18.23 5.21
N THR A 910 15.21 18.53 6.40
CA THR A 910 16.10 17.63 7.13
C THR A 910 15.49 17.33 8.49
N ALA A 911 15.69 16.11 9.01
CA ALA A 911 15.22 15.74 10.33
C ALA A 911 16.27 14.94 11.10
N ASN A 912 16.11 14.91 12.44
CA ASN A 912 16.94 14.07 13.29
C ASN A 912 16.75 12.58 12.96
N VAL A 913 17.81 11.80 13.15
CA VAL A 913 17.84 10.36 12.86
C VAL A 913 18.39 9.59 14.05
N LEU A 914 18.13 8.29 14.04
CA LEU A 914 18.69 7.38 15.03
C LEU A 914 20.23 7.39 14.95
N GLN A 915 20.89 7.73 16.05
CA GLN A 915 22.35 7.79 16.15
C GLN A 915 22.97 6.38 16.14
N PRO A 916 24.25 6.24 15.75
CA PRO A 916 24.96 4.96 15.77
C PRO A 916 24.93 4.30 17.15
N TYR A 917 24.69 3.00 17.18
CA TYR A 917 24.71 2.21 18.42
C TYR A 917 25.18 0.77 18.20
N ALA A 918 25.65 0.14 19.25
CA ALA A 918 25.92 -1.29 19.29
C ALA A 918 25.04 -1.97 20.36
N MET A 919 24.50 -3.15 20.03
CA MET A 919 23.58 -3.89 20.92
C MET A 919 23.91 -5.37 20.93
N VAL A 920 23.91 -5.95 22.13
CA VAL A 920 23.95 -7.43 22.29
C VAL A 920 22.53 -7.94 22.42
N SER A 921 22.16 -8.89 21.56
CA SER A 921 20.81 -9.45 21.48
C SER A 921 20.86 -10.97 21.70
N PHE A 922 19.87 -11.48 22.43
CA PHE A 922 19.57 -12.91 22.54
C PHE A 922 18.28 -13.21 21.80
N VAL A 923 18.27 -14.26 20.99
CA VAL A 923 17.11 -14.69 20.21
C VAL A 923 16.89 -16.18 20.47
N TYR A 924 15.64 -16.57 20.77
CA TYR A 924 15.23 -17.95 20.92
C TYR A 924 14.05 -18.26 20.00
N THR A 925 14.20 -19.28 19.16
CA THR A 925 13.17 -19.73 18.21
C THR A 925 12.50 -20.98 18.77
N ILE A 926 11.17 -20.92 18.95
CA ILE A 926 10.30 -22.04 19.34
C ILE A 926 9.85 -22.74 18.06
N ARG A 927 10.07 -24.05 17.99
CA ARG A 927 9.73 -24.85 16.80
C ARG A 927 8.97 -26.10 17.19
#